data_64ab3fdd8370580a8f8fb7c6c67e1279
#
_entry.id   64ab3fdd8370580a8f8fb7c6c67e1279
#
_cell.length_a   1.000
_cell.length_b   1.000
_cell.length_c   1.000
_cell.angle_alpha   90.00
_cell.angle_beta   90.00
_cell.angle_gamma   90.00
#
_symmetry.space_group_name_H-M   'P 1'
#
loop_
_entity.id
_entity.type
_entity.pdbx_description
1 polymer ?
#
loop_
_entity_poly.entity_id
_entity_poly.type
_entity_poly.pdbx_seq_one_letter_code
_entity_poly.pdbx_strand_id
1 'polypeptide(L)'
;MNNDEMIPCQDLTEDSNTSNNTHFQTILDQHMNRRGFIAKTTSGAMALAFAASVSGCSDDDNDSANSGENPTTPPDTTSPDQHEWSDLNARPNKLTFEPVRKNTANFFSVPAGYQLKVLYAVGDPINPTYPEKTDAELPSGASYQFRAGDNHDGMSFFGMHPTNKNYAAKESKQGLLVLNHEYLQQSQLHTPVGTISVDGIRPEDQVLREVNAHGVSVVEISKDENTQDVKINLNSEFNRRITAATEMEIRGPARGSDLVKTRFSQDGTLTRGTFANCGNGYTPWGTYLTAEENWSGYFARQANDTRAIAKEEIALSRYGRGGANARSSQYLWNTPVAELTGDKDLYDRWDISVKGENALADYRNVMNTCGFIVEIDPFSATERPVKRTALGRFAHEDCRCSNPIPGQPLAFYMGDDATGEYIYKFVSDAVWDPKDVNGGYAAGDKYMNNGTLYVAKFNDDGTGEWLELSHNQNGLTSANAIYPFSGQDDVVVHARLAADHVGATKMDRPEWVAVNPENGEVYVTLTNNSSRGRSYPTDAANPRSYIDFKGTSASNFGNMNGHIIRFREEGDTVAATAFKWDIFLFGAEARAESNINLSGLDDMNDFSSPDGMWFDPRGILWIQTDDGQYTDETNCMMLAALPGSVGDGGTAIAASTKAGGQETIVGAQLSNDRVRRFLVGPSGCEITGVTITPDYKAIFVNVQHPGGAWPANQSTRYSALGKVPRSATVVITRKDGGPIAGEALEQA
;
A
#
# COMPACT_ATOMS: atom_id res chain seq x y z
N MET A 1 -36.35 6.60 20.90
CA MET A 1 -35.36 7.56 20.46
C MET A 1 -34.05 7.10 21.10
N ASN A 2 -33.41 6.15 20.49
CA ASN A 2 -32.11 5.66 20.90
C ASN A 2 -31.14 6.23 19.87
N ASN A 3 -30.23 7.03 20.34
CA ASN A 3 -29.05 7.43 19.58
C ASN A 3 -28.21 6.16 19.41
N ASP A 4 -28.35 5.47 18.28
CA ASP A 4 -27.29 4.63 17.75
C ASP A 4 -26.18 5.58 17.33
N GLU A 5 -25.26 5.87 18.26
CA GLU A 5 -23.96 6.34 17.93
C GLU A 5 -23.38 5.25 17.00
N MET A 6 -23.32 5.57 15.70
CA MET A 6 -22.38 4.92 14.81
C MET A 6 -21.04 4.95 15.54
N ILE A 7 -20.51 3.79 15.89
CA ILE A 7 -19.08 3.68 16.15
C ILE A 7 -18.47 4.06 14.81
N PRO A 8 -17.81 5.22 14.68
CA PRO A 8 -17.03 5.51 13.49
C PRO A 8 -16.12 4.29 13.32
N CYS A 9 -15.85 3.87 12.10
CA CYS A 9 -14.63 3.14 11.83
C CYS A 9 -13.59 3.89 12.66
N GLN A 10 -13.20 3.34 13.80
CA GLN A 10 -12.17 3.98 14.60
C GLN A 10 -11.02 4.07 13.64
N ASP A 11 -10.80 5.29 13.24
CA ASP A 11 -9.61 5.69 12.55
C ASP A 11 -8.48 5.05 13.34
N LEU A 12 -7.97 3.91 12.88
CA LEU A 12 -6.85 3.20 13.51
C LEU A 12 -5.57 4.02 13.37
N THR A 13 -5.73 5.29 12.93
CA THR A 13 -4.75 6.37 13.02
C THR A 13 -4.37 6.71 14.45
N GLU A 14 -5.11 6.21 15.45
CA GLU A 14 -4.63 6.25 16.82
C GLU A 14 -3.34 5.46 16.88
N ASP A 15 -2.31 6.16 17.31
CA ASP A 15 -0.98 5.72 17.67
C ASP A 15 -0.92 4.19 17.81
N SER A 16 -0.45 3.45 16.79
CA SER A 16 -0.33 1.99 16.86
C SER A 16 0.62 1.59 17.99
N ASN A 17 1.29 2.58 18.56
CA ASN A 17 2.07 2.51 19.77
C ASN A 17 1.31 3.15 20.94
N THR A 18 0.06 2.77 21.17
CA THR A 18 -0.74 3.13 22.35
C THR A 18 -0.22 2.47 23.63
N SER A 19 0.87 1.72 23.54
CA SER A 19 1.58 1.29 24.75
C SER A 19 2.13 2.53 25.45
N ASN A 20 1.88 2.65 26.75
CA ASN A 20 2.66 3.52 27.65
C ASN A 20 4.14 3.08 27.73
N ASN A 21 4.60 2.30 26.76
CA ASN A 21 5.99 1.90 26.65
C ASN A 21 6.79 3.16 26.29
N THR A 22 7.64 3.53 27.23
CA THR A 22 8.65 4.56 27.05
C THR A 22 9.34 4.33 25.69
N HIS A 23 9.44 5.36 24.89
CA HIS A 23 10.15 5.34 23.62
C HIS A 23 11.43 4.53 23.71
N PHE A 24 11.72 3.64 22.75
CA PHE A 24 12.89 2.74 22.76
C PHE A 24 14.19 3.47 23.13
N GLN A 25 14.40 4.69 22.61
CA GLN A 25 15.53 5.54 22.94
C GLN A 25 15.55 5.91 24.43
N THR A 26 14.42 6.12 25.07
CA THR A 26 14.32 6.41 26.51
C THR A 26 14.63 5.19 27.35
N ILE A 27 14.30 3.98 26.84
CA ILE A 27 14.68 2.71 27.49
C ILE A 27 16.20 2.48 27.34
N LEU A 28 16.77 2.78 26.16
CA LEU A 28 18.23 2.77 25.95
C LEU A 28 18.94 3.77 26.86
N ASP A 29 18.43 5.00 26.97
CA ASP A 29 19.01 6.06 27.79
C ASP A 29 18.91 5.73 29.31
N GLN A 30 17.88 5.01 29.73
CA GLN A 30 17.72 4.52 31.12
C GLN A 30 18.67 3.37 31.43
N HIS A 31 18.93 2.48 30.49
CA HIS A 31 19.83 1.32 30.68
C HIS A 31 21.29 1.60 30.32
N MET A 32 21.55 2.60 29.47
CA MET A 32 22.88 3.08 29.11
C MET A 32 23.25 4.35 29.87
N ASN A 33 23.28 4.29 31.19
CA ASN A 33 23.83 5.40 31.96
C ASN A 33 25.32 5.54 31.57
N ARG A 34 25.72 6.76 31.13
CA ARG A 34 27.08 7.10 30.64
C ARG A 34 28.23 6.57 31.52
N ARG A 35 27.98 6.28 32.79
CA ARG A 35 28.96 5.66 33.71
C ARG A 35 29.15 4.16 33.52
N GLY A 36 28.16 3.45 32.96
CA GLY A 36 28.28 2.02 32.66
C GLY A 36 29.07 1.73 31.38
N PHE A 37 29.06 2.64 30.42
CA PHE A 37 29.78 2.50 29.17
C PHE A 37 31.30 2.68 29.38
N ILE A 38 31.72 3.63 30.22
CA ILE A 38 33.16 3.90 30.51
C ILE A 38 33.77 2.76 31.33
N ALA A 39 32.99 2.02 32.13
CA ALA A 39 33.51 0.92 32.96
C ALA A 39 33.73 -0.39 32.17
N LYS A 40 33.21 -0.54 30.96
CA LYS A 40 33.38 -1.76 30.11
C LYS A 40 34.37 -1.60 28.97
N THR A 41 34.92 -0.40 28.73
CA THR A 41 35.86 -0.14 27.63
C THR A 41 37.37 -0.14 28.06
N THR A 42 37.68 -0.50 29.31
CA THR A 42 39.09 -0.54 29.80
C THR A 42 39.71 -1.93 29.82
N SER A 43 39.18 -2.89 29.09
CA SER A 43 39.84 -4.21 28.97
C SER A 43 39.77 -4.69 27.53
N GLY A 44 40.75 -4.31 26.69
CA GLY A 44 40.88 -4.89 25.36
C GLY A 44 41.43 -3.98 24.27
N ALA A 45 42.54 -3.26 24.59
CA ALA A 45 43.34 -2.67 23.56
C ALA A 45 44.41 -3.72 23.13
N MET A 46 44.30 -4.22 21.91
CA MET A 46 45.45 -4.73 21.16
C MET A 46 45.30 -4.31 19.71
N ALA A 47 46.34 -3.55 19.33
CA ALA A 47 46.58 -3.03 18.02
C ALA A 47 46.85 -4.15 17.01
N LEU A 48 46.50 -3.95 15.76
CA LEU A 48 47.26 -4.47 14.64
C LEU A 48 47.28 -3.47 13.49
N ALA A 49 48.50 -3.25 13.09
CA ALA A 49 48.95 -2.21 12.19
C ALA A 49 48.78 -2.59 10.72
N PHE A 50 48.73 -1.56 9.93
CA PHE A 50 48.88 -1.48 8.47
C PHE A 50 50.00 -2.35 7.87
N ALA A 51 49.72 -2.91 6.71
CA ALA A 51 50.75 -3.05 5.67
C ALA A 51 50.10 -2.93 4.28
N ALA A 52 50.39 -1.82 3.64
CA ALA A 52 50.22 -1.63 2.21
C ALA A 52 51.41 -2.30 1.48
N SER A 53 51.14 -2.92 0.33
CA SER A 53 52.18 -3.15 -0.67
C SER A 53 51.64 -2.96 -2.07
N VAL A 54 52.20 -1.98 -2.71
CA VAL A 54 52.11 -1.61 -4.13
C VAL A 54 53.23 -2.37 -4.87
N SER A 55 52.93 -2.86 -6.05
CA SER A 55 53.82 -2.99 -7.24
C SER A 55 53.12 -3.86 -8.27
N GLY A 56 53.06 -3.58 -9.52
CA GLY A 56 53.85 -2.75 -10.41
C GLY A 56 53.81 -3.44 -11.79
N CYS A 57 53.77 -2.62 -12.80
CA CYS A 57 53.66 -2.84 -14.24
C CYS A 57 54.56 -3.92 -14.85
N SER A 58 54.13 -4.45 -16.03
CA SER A 58 54.87 -4.24 -17.30
C SER A 58 54.21 -4.96 -18.46
N ASP A 59 54.00 -4.22 -19.47
CA ASP A 59 54.06 -4.27 -20.91
C ASP A 59 54.62 -5.56 -21.55
N ASP A 60 54.05 -5.98 -22.69
CA ASP A 60 54.60 -5.79 -24.02
C ASP A 60 53.79 -6.53 -25.12
N ASP A 61 53.42 -5.76 -26.09
CA ASP A 61 53.41 -5.85 -27.55
C ASP A 61 53.37 -7.20 -28.31
N ASN A 62 52.55 -7.31 -29.28
CA ASN A 62 52.73 -7.15 -30.72
C ASN A 62 51.88 -8.06 -31.62
N ASP A 63 51.26 -7.40 -32.51
CA ASP A 63 51.15 -7.51 -33.98
C ASP A 63 50.39 -8.63 -34.70
N SER A 64 49.50 -8.09 -35.48
CA SER A 64 49.32 -8.23 -36.94
C SER A 64 48.41 -9.29 -37.51
N ALA A 65 47.48 -8.82 -38.19
CA ALA A 65 47.11 -8.84 -39.63
C ALA A 65 45.79 -9.50 -40.03
N ASN A 66 44.89 -8.64 -40.33
CA ASN A 66 44.15 -8.50 -41.63
C ASN A 66 43.62 -9.76 -42.34
N SER A 67 42.33 -9.90 -42.40
CA SER A 67 41.61 -10.18 -43.67
C SER A 67 40.13 -9.84 -43.50
N GLY A 68 39.65 -8.99 -44.38
CA GLY A 68 38.25 -8.54 -44.40
C GLY A 68 37.28 -9.57 -44.91
N GLU A 69 36.08 -9.54 -44.34
CA GLU A 69 34.89 -9.97 -45.01
C GLU A 69 33.71 -9.05 -44.60
N ASN A 70 32.86 -8.77 -45.55
CA ASN A 70 31.72 -7.86 -45.55
C ASN A 70 30.74 -8.15 -44.37
N PRO A 71 30.08 -7.14 -43.82
CA PRO A 71 29.04 -7.32 -42.83
C PRO A 71 27.76 -7.86 -43.49
N THR A 72 27.47 -9.13 -43.27
CA THR A 72 26.12 -9.64 -43.39
C THR A 72 25.28 -9.04 -42.28
N THR A 73 24.24 -8.32 -42.63
CA THR A 73 23.17 -7.87 -41.74
C THR A 73 22.76 -9.02 -40.81
N PRO A 74 22.75 -8.80 -39.50
CA PRO A 74 22.16 -9.80 -38.60
C PRO A 74 20.68 -9.97 -38.94
N PRO A 75 20.13 -11.19 -38.81
CA PRO A 75 18.70 -11.39 -38.97
C PRO A 75 17.97 -10.53 -37.92
N ASP A 76 16.92 -9.89 -38.36
CA ASP A 76 15.95 -9.13 -37.57
C ASP A 76 15.37 -10.08 -36.50
N THR A 77 16.02 -10.15 -35.34
CA THR A 77 15.45 -10.72 -34.14
C THR A 77 14.55 -9.66 -33.54
N THR A 78 13.34 -9.54 -34.07
CA THR A 78 12.24 -8.94 -33.34
C THR A 78 12.07 -9.73 -32.04
N SER A 79 12.70 -9.23 -30.99
CA SER A 79 12.53 -9.68 -29.61
C SER A 79 11.04 -9.68 -29.28
N PRO A 80 10.52 -10.69 -28.57
CA PRO A 80 9.15 -10.66 -28.09
C PRO A 80 8.96 -9.40 -27.26
N ASP A 81 7.82 -8.71 -27.42
CA ASP A 81 7.42 -7.43 -26.86
C ASP A 81 8.07 -7.12 -25.52
N GLN A 82 9.13 -6.29 -25.55
CA GLN A 82 9.70 -5.78 -24.31
C GLN A 82 8.63 -4.91 -23.65
N HIS A 83 8.33 -5.19 -22.42
CA HIS A 83 7.43 -4.39 -21.61
C HIS A 83 8.09 -3.01 -21.37
N GLU A 84 7.64 -2.00 -22.08
CA GLU A 84 8.05 -0.63 -21.81
C GLU A 84 7.30 -0.12 -20.57
N TRP A 85 8.01 0.03 -19.44
CA TRP A 85 7.48 0.60 -18.19
C TRP A 85 7.15 2.08 -18.33
N SER A 86 7.68 2.72 -19.34
CA SER A 86 7.45 4.13 -19.61
C SER A 86 7.05 4.34 -21.05
N ASP A 87 6.18 5.29 -21.27
CA ASP A 87 5.81 5.86 -22.57
C ASP A 87 5.90 7.38 -22.50
N LEU A 88 7.10 7.87 -22.24
CA LEU A 88 7.36 9.31 -22.05
C LEU A 88 7.10 10.13 -23.32
N ASN A 89 7.06 9.52 -24.49
CA ASN A 89 6.66 10.18 -25.73
C ASN A 89 5.18 10.60 -25.71
N ALA A 90 4.34 9.92 -24.94
CA ALA A 90 2.94 10.27 -24.74
C ALA A 90 2.72 11.23 -23.56
N ARG A 91 3.78 11.66 -22.86
CA ARG A 91 3.70 12.61 -21.73
C ARG A 91 3.27 13.98 -22.22
N PRO A 92 2.21 14.57 -21.67
CA PRO A 92 1.82 15.93 -22.00
C PRO A 92 2.82 16.92 -21.38
N ASN A 93 3.14 17.99 -22.13
CA ASN A 93 3.99 19.08 -21.63
C ASN A 93 3.34 19.85 -20.48
N LYS A 94 2.01 19.88 -20.47
CA LYS A 94 1.17 20.53 -19.45
C LYS A 94 -0.18 19.82 -19.34
N LEU A 95 -0.81 19.96 -18.17
CA LEU A 95 -2.17 19.52 -17.97
C LEU A 95 -3.14 20.53 -18.60
N THR A 96 -4.02 20.08 -19.47
CA THR A 96 -4.90 20.97 -20.27
C THR A 96 -6.37 20.88 -19.88
N PHE A 97 -6.77 19.88 -19.09
CA PHE A 97 -8.16 19.77 -18.62
C PHE A 97 -8.50 20.88 -17.63
N GLU A 98 -9.75 21.34 -17.64
CA GLU A 98 -10.23 22.30 -16.64
C GLU A 98 -10.30 21.64 -15.27
N PRO A 99 -9.70 22.24 -14.22
CA PRO A 99 -9.71 21.65 -12.89
C PRO A 99 -11.12 21.57 -12.31
N VAL A 100 -11.43 20.47 -11.64
CA VAL A 100 -12.69 20.34 -10.93
C VAL A 100 -12.69 21.22 -9.69
N ARG A 101 -13.71 22.04 -9.50
CA ARG A 101 -13.85 22.90 -8.32
C ARG A 101 -14.13 22.09 -7.07
N LYS A 102 -13.62 22.56 -5.93
CA LYS A 102 -13.97 22.03 -4.61
C LYS A 102 -15.50 22.01 -4.44
N ASN A 103 -16.02 20.93 -3.85
CA ASN A 103 -17.42 20.83 -3.47
C ASN A 103 -17.64 19.69 -2.47
N THR A 104 -18.74 19.79 -1.71
CA THR A 104 -19.18 18.77 -0.73
C THR A 104 -20.42 18.03 -1.21
N ALA A 105 -20.70 18.04 -2.52
CA ALA A 105 -21.90 17.46 -3.09
C ALA A 105 -21.84 15.92 -3.08
N ASN A 106 -23.00 15.27 -2.89
CA ASN A 106 -23.07 13.81 -2.91
C ASN A 106 -23.15 13.26 -4.34
N PHE A 107 -22.20 13.60 -5.17
CA PHE A 107 -22.00 13.03 -6.51
C PHE A 107 -20.53 13.13 -6.93
N PHE A 108 -20.14 12.26 -7.84
CA PHE A 108 -18.79 12.23 -8.39
C PHE A 108 -18.65 13.26 -9.51
N SER A 109 -17.68 14.14 -9.41
CA SER A 109 -17.42 15.23 -10.35
C SER A 109 -16.14 14.96 -11.17
N VAL A 110 -16.22 15.15 -12.50
CA VAL A 110 -15.08 15.03 -13.43
C VAL A 110 -14.97 16.27 -14.28
N PRO A 111 -13.83 16.54 -14.97
CA PRO A 111 -13.65 17.72 -15.79
C PRO A 111 -14.66 17.80 -16.95
N ALA A 112 -14.92 19.02 -17.44
CA ALA A 112 -15.70 19.21 -18.65
C ALA A 112 -15.11 18.42 -19.82
N GLY A 113 -15.97 17.78 -20.61
CA GLY A 113 -15.53 16.90 -21.71
C GLY A 113 -15.27 15.46 -21.33
N TYR A 114 -15.30 15.11 -20.03
CA TYR A 114 -15.20 13.74 -19.56
C TYR A 114 -16.60 13.15 -19.24
N GLN A 115 -16.66 11.86 -19.15
CA GLN A 115 -17.83 11.10 -18.71
C GLN A 115 -17.43 10.00 -17.75
N LEU A 116 -18.35 9.69 -16.85
CA LEU A 116 -18.18 8.70 -15.78
C LEU A 116 -19.21 7.58 -15.94
N LYS A 117 -18.77 6.35 -15.69
CA LYS A 117 -19.66 5.18 -15.54
C LYS A 117 -19.27 4.40 -14.28
N VAL A 118 -20.24 4.08 -13.43
CA VAL A 118 -20.05 3.10 -12.36
C VAL A 118 -20.01 1.73 -12.98
N LEU A 119 -18.87 1.06 -12.88
CA LEU A 119 -18.62 -0.22 -13.53
C LEU A 119 -19.09 -1.39 -12.66
N TYR A 120 -18.80 -1.33 -11.38
CA TYR A 120 -18.81 -2.48 -10.48
C TYR A 120 -18.89 -1.98 -9.03
N ALA A 121 -19.81 -2.53 -8.20
CA ALA A 121 -20.02 -2.09 -6.84
C ALA A 121 -20.20 -3.27 -5.88
N VAL A 122 -20.02 -3.03 -4.58
CA VAL A 122 -20.20 -4.04 -3.53
C VAL A 122 -21.49 -4.83 -3.70
N GLY A 123 -21.38 -6.16 -3.69
CA GLY A 123 -22.49 -7.08 -3.86
C GLY A 123 -22.86 -7.39 -5.31
N ASP A 124 -22.29 -6.71 -6.31
CA ASP A 124 -22.49 -7.05 -7.72
C ASP A 124 -21.90 -8.45 -8.00
N PRO A 125 -22.59 -9.28 -8.80
CA PRO A 125 -22.09 -10.59 -9.16
C PRO A 125 -20.90 -10.49 -10.11
N ILE A 126 -19.94 -11.39 -9.93
CA ILE A 126 -18.85 -11.64 -10.89
C ILE A 126 -19.05 -12.95 -11.66
N ASN A 127 -20.18 -13.60 -11.43
CA ASN A 127 -20.59 -14.86 -12.04
C ASN A 127 -22.07 -14.77 -12.45
N PRO A 128 -22.47 -15.19 -13.65
CA PRO A 128 -23.83 -15.03 -14.16
C PRO A 128 -24.90 -15.83 -13.41
N THR A 129 -24.49 -16.78 -12.56
CA THR A 129 -25.40 -17.60 -11.75
C THR A 129 -26.11 -16.79 -10.66
N TYR A 130 -25.48 -15.69 -10.21
CA TYR A 130 -25.98 -14.89 -9.09
C TYR A 130 -26.67 -13.60 -9.57
N PRO A 131 -27.87 -13.27 -9.03
CA PRO A 131 -28.56 -12.02 -9.36
C PRO A 131 -27.84 -10.81 -8.74
N GLU A 132 -28.15 -9.61 -9.25
CA GLU A 132 -27.73 -8.35 -8.61
C GLU A 132 -28.30 -8.25 -7.19
N LYS A 133 -27.50 -7.69 -6.27
CA LYS A 133 -27.94 -7.40 -4.89
C LYS A 133 -28.85 -6.18 -4.91
N THR A 134 -30.05 -6.32 -4.34
CA THR A 134 -30.95 -5.18 -4.03
C THR A 134 -30.92 -4.84 -2.55
N ASP A 135 -31.46 -3.67 -2.19
CA ASP A 135 -31.60 -3.29 -0.77
C ASP A 135 -32.68 -4.08 -0.04
N ALA A 136 -33.55 -4.77 -0.78
CA ALA A 136 -34.66 -5.58 -0.23
C ALA A 136 -34.20 -6.99 0.17
N GLU A 137 -33.11 -7.48 -0.37
CA GLU A 137 -32.65 -8.86 -0.22
C GLU A 137 -31.23 -8.91 0.34
N LEU A 138 -31.00 -9.77 1.33
CA LEU A 138 -29.69 -10.05 1.89
C LEU A 138 -29.14 -11.36 1.31
N PRO A 139 -28.18 -11.31 0.37
CA PRO A 139 -27.55 -12.52 -0.17
C PRO A 139 -26.84 -13.31 0.93
N SER A 140 -26.81 -14.65 0.82
CA SER A 140 -26.10 -15.51 1.79
C SER A 140 -24.62 -15.17 1.86
N GLY A 141 -24.01 -15.38 3.03
CA GLY A 141 -22.58 -15.15 3.25
C GLY A 141 -21.70 -15.93 2.27
N ALA A 142 -22.07 -17.17 1.97
CA ALA A 142 -21.38 -18.00 0.99
C ALA A 142 -21.40 -17.42 -0.43
N SER A 143 -22.47 -16.69 -0.83
CA SER A 143 -22.57 -16.09 -2.16
C SER A 143 -21.56 -14.98 -2.43
N TYR A 144 -20.97 -14.38 -1.38
CA TYR A 144 -19.95 -13.32 -1.53
C TYR A 144 -18.61 -13.84 -2.07
N GLN A 145 -18.42 -15.15 -2.16
CA GLN A 145 -17.31 -15.72 -2.95
C GLN A 145 -17.48 -15.49 -4.46
N PHE A 146 -18.65 -15.00 -4.91
CA PHE A 146 -18.99 -14.75 -6.31
C PHE A 146 -19.54 -13.35 -6.54
N ARG A 147 -19.25 -12.43 -5.61
CA ARG A 147 -19.66 -11.04 -5.66
C ARG A 147 -18.51 -10.10 -5.38
N ALA A 148 -18.64 -8.85 -5.83
CA ALA A 148 -17.78 -7.77 -5.37
C ALA A 148 -17.76 -7.72 -3.84
N GLY A 149 -16.58 -7.56 -3.25
CA GLY A 149 -16.41 -7.27 -1.84
C GLY A 149 -16.75 -5.83 -1.51
N ASP A 150 -16.55 -5.47 -0.23
CA ASP A 150 -16.78 -4.12 0.25
C ASP A 150 -15.52 -3.26 0.10
N ASN A 151 -15.61 -1.98 0.31
CA ASN A 151 -14.54 -0.99 0.26
C ASN A 151 -13.44 -1.27 -0.78
N HIS A 152 -13.78 -0.92 -2.03
CA HIS A 152 -12.89 -1.07 -3.17
C HIS A 152 -11.67 -0.17 -2.99
N ASP A 153 -10.47 -0.73 -3.14
CA ASP A 153 -9.21 -0.05 -2.91
C ASP A 153 -8.20 -0.29 -4.04
N GLY A 154 -6.93 -0.46 -3.73
CA GLY A 154 -5.87 -0.65 -4.71
C GLY A 154 -6.27 -1.52 -5.88
N MET A 155 -5.90 -1.12 -7.11
CA MET A 155 -6.21 -1.90 -8.31
C MET A 155 -5.16 -1.76 -9.41
N SER A 156 -5.13 -2.77 -10.28
CA SER A 156 -4.35 -2.75 -11.52
C SER A 156 -5.09 -3.40 -12.67
N PHE A 157 -4.87 -2.88 -13.86
CA PHE A 157 -5.32 -3.47 -15.11
C PHE A 157 -4.20 -4.28 -15.76
N PHE A 158 -4.50 -5.53 -16.11
CA PHE A 158 -3.59 -6.42 -16.82
C PHE A 158 -4.17 -6.74 -18.20
N GLY A 159 -3.59 -6.16 -19.26
CA GLY A 159 -3.98 -6.47 -20.62
C GLY A 159 -3.87 -7.97 -20.88
N MET A 160 -4.82 -8.53 -21.64
CA MET A 160 -4.90 -9.96 -21.94
C MET A 160 -4.86 -10.21 -23.45
N HIS A 161 -3.92 -11.05 -23.88
CA HIS A 161 -3.79 -11.38 -25.29
C HIS A 161 -5.06 -12.09 -25.81
N PRO A 162 -5.64 -11.67 -26.94
CA PRO A 162 -6.95 -12.14 -27.39
C PRO A 162 -7.01 -13.65 -27.67
N THR A 163 -5.90 -14.27 -28.04
CA THR A 163 -5.87 -15.68 -28.47
C THR A 163 -5.38 -16.61 -27.36
N ASN A 164 -4.18 -16.37 -26.81
CA ASN A 164 -3.55 -17.29 -25.84
C ASN A 164 -3.91 -16.96 -24.39
N LYS A 165 -4.61 -15.83 -24.16
CA LYS A 165 -5.08 -15.39 -22.83
C LYS A 165 -3.98 -15.12 -21.79
N ASN A 166 -2.73 -14.97 -22.21
CA ASN A 166 -1.63 -14.57 -21.33
C ASN A 166 -1.60 -13.05 -21.12
N TYR A 167 -0.82 -12.62 -20.14
CA TYR A 167 -0.53 -11.20 -19.93
C TYR A 167 0.06 -10.56 -21.19
N ALA A 168 -0.49 -9.42 -21.57
CA ALA A 168 -0.08 -8.63 -22.72
C ALA A 168 -0.13 -7.14 -22.35
N ALA A 169 1.01 -6.58 -21.95
CA ALA A 169 1.11 -5.26 -21.36
C ALA A 169 0.51 -4.11 -22.20
N LYS A 170 0.48 -4.26 -23.53
CA LYS A 170 -0.04 -3.24 -24.47
C LYS A 170 -1.49 -3.47 -24.93
N GLU A 171 -2.15 -4.54 -24.45
CA GLU A 171 -3.54 -4.82 -24.82
C GLU A 171 -4.51 -3.93 -24.03
N SER A 172 -5.34 -3.18 -24.73
CA SER A 172 -6.27 -2.20 -24.14
C SER A 172 -7.75 -2.55 -24.29
N LYS A 173 -8.10 -3.51 -25.15
CA LYS A 173 -9.50 -3.85 -25.47
C LYS A 173 -10.08 -4.89 -24.54
N GLN A 174 -9.23 -5.71 -23.96
CA GLN A 174 -9.61 -6.73 -22.98
C GLN A 174 -8.48 -6.96 -22.00
N GLY A 175 -8.82 -7.32 -20.78
CA GLY A 175 -7.86 -7.59 -19.73
C GLY A 175 -8.52 -7.99 -18.43
N LEU A 176 -7.70 -8.23 -17.44
CA LEU A 176 -8.13 -8.52 -16.08
C LEU A 176 -7.96 -7.26 -15.21
N LEU A 177 -9.05 -6.83 -14.60
CA LEU A 177 -9.02 -5.81 -13.55
C LEU A 177 -8.93 -6.55 -12.23
N VAL A 178 -7.87 -6.29 -11.48
CA VAL A 178 -7.62 -6.88 -10.16
C VAL A 178 -7.72 -5.76 -9.15
N LEU A 179 -8.56 -5.92 -8.12
CA LEU A 179 -8.80 -4.88 -7.14
C LEU A 179 -9.02 -5.43 -5.72
N ASN A 180 -8.60 -4.66 -4.76
CA ASN A 180 -8.69 -4.92 -3.33
C ASN A 180 -10.09 -4.61 -2.78
N HIS A 181 -10.43 -5.28 -1.68
CA HIS A 181 -11.59 -5.05 -0.82
C HIS A 181 -11.09 -5.02 0.62
N GLU A 182 -10.85 -3.82 1.12
CA GLU A 182 -10.07 -3.60 2.33
C GLU A 182 -10.81 -3.97 3.61
N TYR A 183 -11.87 -3.24 3.95
CA TYR A 183 -12.64 -3.43 5.19
C TYR A 183 -14.15 -3.43 4.94
N LEU A 184 -15.00 -3.20 5.93
CA LEU A 184 -16.44 -3.39 5.83
C LEU A 184 -17.25 -2.21 6.35
N GLN A 185 -18.23 -1.79 5.58
CA GLN A 185 -19.36 -1.00 6.07
C GLN A 185 -20.51 -1.94 6.51
N GLN A 186 -20.38 -2.52 7.73
CA GLN A 186 -21.30 -3.56 8.22
C GLN A 186 -22.77 -3.16 8.12
N SER A 187 -23.13 -1.91 8.44
CA SER A 187 -24.51 -1.43 8.35
C SER A 187 -25.07 -1.48 6.94
N GLN A 188 -24.25 -1.24 5.93
CA GLN A 188 -24.60 -1.28 4.51
C GLN A 188 -24.57 -2.71 3.97
N LEU A 189 -23.53 -3.48 4.33
CA LEU A 189 -23.33 -4.86 3.91
C LEU A 189 -24.48 -5.78 4.35
N HIS A 190 -25.01 -5.56 5.55
CA HIS A 190 -26.09 -6.36 6.15
C HIS A 190 -27.49 -5.80 5.94
N THR A 191 -27.69 -4.79 5.10
CA THR A 191 -29.02 -4.29 4.76
C THR A 191 -29.84 -5.39 4.04
N PRO A 192 -31.15 -5.56 4.37
CA PRO A 192 -31.99 -4.75 5.29
C PRO A 192 -32.01 -5.21 6.76
N VAL A 193 -31.27 -6.25 7.12
CA VAL A 193 -31.35 -6.89 8.45
C VAL A 193 -30.56 -6.15 9.52
N GLY A 194 -29.44 -5.52 9.11
CA GLY A 194 -28.46 -4.92 10.02
C GLY A 194 -27.49 -5.93 10.66
N THR A 195 -26.49 -5.42 11.33
CA THR A 195 -25.49 -6.23 12.05
C THR A 195 -26.10 -6.82 13.33
N ILE A 196 -25.97 -8.12 13.51
CA ILE A 196 -26.51 -8.84 14.68
C ILE A 196 -25.35 -9.27 15.58
N SER A 197 -25.46 -8.93 16.85
CA SER A 197 -24.62 -9.49 17.93
C SER A 197 -25.49 -9.62 19.19
N VAL A 198 -25.58 -10.83 19.73
CA VAL A 198 -26.33 -11.11 20.97
C VAL A 198 -25.33 -11.68 21.97
N ASP A 199 -25.11 -10.97 23.06
CA ASP A 199 -24.10 -11.32 24.08
C ASP A 199 -22.69 -11.58 23.50
N GLY A 200 -22.33 -10.80 22.46
CA GLY A 200 -21.05 -10.94 21.73
C GLY A 200 -21.01 -12.10 20.74
N ILE A 201 -22.09 -12.83 20.53
CA ILE A 201 -22.19 -13.94 19.58
C ILE A 201 -22.81 -13.45 18.27
N ARG A 202 -22.18 -13.77 17.13
CA ARG A 202 -22.58 -13.38 15.79
C ARG A 202 -23.24 -14.54 15.01
N PRO A 203 -24.25 -14.29 14.15
CA PRO A 203 -24.74 -15.31 13.23
C PRO A 203 -23.62 -15.75 12.27
N GLU A 204 -23.46 -17.06 12.05
CA GLU A 204 -22.42 -17.62 11.17
C GLU A 204 -22.50 -17.03 9.74
N ASP A 205 -23.69 -16.91 9.17
CA ASP A 205 -23.88 -16.37 7.81
C ASP A 205 -23.43 -14.91 7.68
N GLN A 206 -23.59 -14.09 8.74
CA GLN A 206 -23.07 -12.72 8.73
C GLN A 206 -21.54 -12.69 8.80
N VAL A 207 -20.93 -13.48 9.69
CA VAL A 207 -19.47 -13.59 9.77
C VAL A 207 -18.88 -14.12 8.46
N LEU A 208 -19.51 -15.14 7.86
CA LEU A 208 -19.08 -15.68 6.57
C LEU A 208 -19.20 -14.63 5.43
N ARG A 209 -20.25 -13.79 5.46
CA ARG A 209 -20.40 -12.69 4.51
C ARG A 209 -19.26 -11.69 4.63
N GLU A 210 -18.93 -11.31 5.85
CA GLU A 210 -17.83 -10.38 6.14
C GLU A 210 -16.47 -10.95 5.72
N VAL A 211 -16.18 -12.20 6.08
CA VAL A 211 -14.96 -12.91 5.67
C VAL A 211 -14.82 -12.96 4.14
N ASN A 212 -15.94 -13.19 3.43
CA ASN A 212 -15.94 -13.25 1.97
C ASN A 212 -16.05 -11.88 1.28
N ALA A 213 -16.43 -10.83 2.00
CA ALA A 213 -16.46 -9.47 1.45
C ALA A 213 -15.10 -8.78 1.47
N HIS A 214 -14.11 -9.33 2.17
CA HIS A 214 -12.71 -8.88 2.16
C HIS A 214 -11.91 -9.51 1.02
N GLY A 215 -10.69 -9.01 0.84
CA GLY A 215 -9.67 -9.61 -0.03
C GLY A 215 -9.61 -8.99 -1.42
N VAL A 216 -9.57 -9.81 -2.47
CA VAL A 216 -9.29 -9.35 -3.84
C VAL A 216 -10.31 -9.92 -4.82
N SER A 217 -10.72 -9.12 -5.81
CA SER A 217 -11.44 -9.57 -7.00
C SER A 217 -10.53 -9.60 -8.21
N VAL A 218 -10.66 -10.65 -9.03
CA VAL A 218 -10.14 -10.69 -10.39
C VAL A 218 -11.35 -10.75 -11.32
N VAL A 219 -11.50 -9.77 -12.21
CA VAL A 219 -12.62 -9.71 -13.17
C VAL A 219 -12.13 -9.37 -14.57
N GLU A 220 -12.59 -10.11 -15.57
CA GLU A 220 -12.32 -9.81 -16.96
C GLU A 220 -13.18 -8.63 -17.41
N ILE A 221 -12.54 -7.66 -18.04
CA ILE A 221 -13.22 -6.52 -18.67
C ILE A 221 -12.94 -6.46 -20.17
N SER A 222 -13.89 -5.89 -20.90
CA SER A 222 -13.74 -5.54 -22.32
C SER A 222 -14.11 -4.10 -22.54
N LYS A 223 -13.38 -3.41 -23.46
CA LYS A 223 -13.61 -2.04 -23.87
C LYS A 223 -13.94 -1.99 -25.36
N ASP A 224 -15.05 -1.35 -25.69
CA ASP A 224 -15.43 -1.06 -27.08
C ASP A 224 -14.61 0.13 -27.59
N GLU A 225 -13.89 -0.05 -28.70
CA GLU A 225 -12.99 0.97 -29.24
C GLU A 225 -13.69 2.21 -29.79
N ASN A 226 -14.93 2.05 -30.25
CA ASN A 226 -15.67 3.15 -30.89
C ASN A 226 -16.42 4.00 -29.84
N THR A 227 -17.00 3.35 -28.84
CA THR A 227 -17.82 4.01 -27.81
C THR A 227 -17.06 4.23 -26.51
N GLN A 228 -15.89 3.62 -26.35
CA GLN A 228 -15.10 3.57 -25.09
C GLN A 228 -15.90 2.94 -23.92
N ASP A 229 -17.01 2.24 -24.19
CA ASP A 229 -17.79 1.59 -23.15
C ASP A 229 -17.07 0.36 -22.59
N VAL A 230 -16.90 0.32 -21.27
CA VAL A 230 -16.25 -0.79 -20.54
C VAL A 230 -17.31 -1.66 -19.89
N LYS A 231 -17.15 -2.97 -20.00
CA LYS A 231 -18.05 -3.98 -19.41
C LYS A 231 -17.29 -5.11 -18.76
N ILE A 232 -17.85 -5.69 -17.70
CA ILE A 232 -17.38 -6.94 -17.10
C ILE A 232 -17.94 -8.11 -17.92
N ASN A 233 -17.07 -9.08 -18.24
CA ASN A 233 -17.44 -10.35 -18.81
C ASN A 233 -17.76 -11.35 -17.69
N LEU A 234 -19.03 -11.48 -17.31
CA LEU A 234 -19.47 -12.38 -16.23
C LEU A 234 -19.20 -13.89 -16.52
N ASN A 235 -19.00 -14.25 -17.79
CA ASN A 235 -18.75 -15.65 -18.19
C ASN A 235 -17.24 -15.99 -18.26
N SER A 236 -16.36 -15.09 -17.81
CA SER A 236 -14.92 -15.35 -17.81
C SER A 236 -14.53 -16.45 -16.83
N GLU A 237 -13.65 -17.34 -17.24
CA GLU A 237 -13.02 -18.36 -16.39
C GLU A 237 -12.03 -17.77 -15.38
N PHE A 238 -11.59 -16.53 -15.59
CA PHE A 238 -10.67 -15.83 -14.69
C PHE A 238 -11.37 -15.16 -13.51
N ASN A 239 -12.70 -14.91 -13.62
CA ASN A 239 -13.43 -14.24 -12.58
C ASN A 239 -13.46 -15.03 -11.27
N ARG A 240 -12.86 -14.47 -10.24
CA ARG A 240 -12.78 -15.11 -8.92
C ARG A 240 -12.58 -14.13 -7.80
N ARG A 241 -12.81 -14.60 -6.59
CA ARG A 241 -12.49 -13.92 -5.35
C ARG A 241 -11.39 -14.65 -4.60
N ILE A 242 -10.46 -13.88 -4.09
CA ILE A 242 -9.46 -14.29 -3.09
C ILE A 242 -9.90 -13.58 -1.81
N THR A 243 -10.27 -14.33 -0.77
CA THR A 243 -10.92 -13.79 0.43
C THR A 243 -10.12 -14.11 1.69
N ALA A 244 -10.54 -13.60 2.83
CA ALA A 244 -9.94 -13.96 4.11
C ALA A 244 -9.98 -15.49 4.41
N ALA A 245 -10.79 -16.27 3.71
CA ALA A 245 -10.85 -17.73 3.83
C ALA A 245 -9.92 -18.50 2.88
N THR A 246 -9.37 -17.86 1.86
CA THR A 246 -8.59 -18.51 0.80
C THR A 246 -7.28 -19.08 1.33
N GLU A 247 -6.97 -20.34 0.98
CA GLU A 247 -5.68 -20.95 1.30
C GLU A 247 -4.55 -20.31 0.50
N MET A 248 -3.42 -20.04 1.17
CA MET A 248 -2.24 -19.39 0.62
C MET A 248 -0.96 -20.10 0.98
N GLU A 249 0.04 -20.02 0.13
CA GLU A 249 1.38 -20.48 0.45
C GLU A 249 2.19 -19.40 1.17
N ILE A 250 3.02 -19.82 2.11
CA ILE A 250 4.05 -18.98 2.71
C ILE A 250 5.36 -19.26 1.97
N ARG A 251 6.01 -18.24 1.41
CA ARG A 251 7.32 -18.35 0.74
C ARG A 251 8.28 -17.28 1.27
N GLY A 252 9.58 -17.52 1.11
CA GLY A 252 10.63 -16.68 1.68
C GLY A 252 11.08 -17.14 3.08
N PRO A 253 11.80 -16.30 3.86
CA PRO A 253 12.49 -16.70 5.09
C PRO A 253 11.60 -17.28 6.18
N ALA A 254 10.33 -16.87 6.29
CA ALA A 254 9.43 -17.39 7.33
C ALA A 254 8.83 -18.77 7.00
N ARG A 255 8.97 -19.28 5.75
CA ARG A 255 8.43 -20.59 5.38
C ARG A 255 8.99 -21.70 6.27
N GLY A 256 8.12 -22.44 6.94
CA GLY A 256 8.49 -23.56 7.80
C GLY A 256 9.06 -23.18 9.18
N SER A 257 9.18 -21.88 9.47
CA SER A 257 9.59 -21.39 10.77
C SER A 257 8.58 -21.77 11.87
N ASP A 258 9.05 -22.02 13.08
CA ASP A 258 8.19 -22.24 14.24
C ASP A 258 7.28 -21.04 14.56
N LEU A 259 7.65 -19.85 14.11
CA LEU A 259 6.87 -18.62 14.28
C LEU A 259 5.53 -18.62 13.51
N VAL A 260 5.42 -19.41 12.44
CA VAL A 260 4.24 -19.43 11.56
C VAL A 260 3.51 -20.78 11.57
N LYS A 261 3.95 -21.74 12.40
CA LYS A 261 3.24 -23.00 12.60
C LYS A 261 1.96 -22.79 13.41
N THR A 262 0.89 -23.40 12.96
CA THR A 262 -0.44 -23.33 13.58
C THR A 262 -1.14 -24.70 13.53
N ARG A 263 -2.30 -24.82 14.16
CA ARG A 263 -3.17 -26.01 14.04
C ARG A 263 -3.50 -26.31 12.56
N PHE A 264 -3.71 -25.29 11.74
CA PHE A 264 -4.02 -25.43 10.32
C PHE A 264 -2.79 -25.87 9.48
N SER A 265 -1.62 -25.32 9.77
CA SER A 265 -0.37 -25.61 9.04
C SER A 265 0.72 -26.01 10.04
N GLN A 266 0.83 -27.31 10.28
CA GLN A 266 1.76 -27.85 11.27
C GLN A 266 3.23 -27.80 10.80
N ASP A 267 3.44 -27.71 9.49
CA ASP A 267 4.76 -27.51 8.87
C ASP A 267 5.10 -26.03 8.61
N GLY A 268 4.16 -25.11 8.83
CA GLY A 268 4.36 -23.68 8.63
C GLY A 268 4.51 -23.26 7.19
N THR A 269 3.92 -24.00 6.25
CA THR A 269 4.04 -23.73 4.80
C THR A 269 2.79 -23.11 4.19
N LEU A 270 1.66 -23.18 4.88
CA LEU A 270 0.36 -22.69 4.47
C LEU A 270 -0.26 -21.73 5.50
N THR A 271 -1.15 -20.89 5.03
CA THR A 271 -2.03 -20.05 5.85
C THR A 271 -3.35 -19.80 5.13
N ARG A 272 -4.26 -19.03 5.74
CA ARG A 272 -5.46 -18.48 5.10
C ARG A 272 -5.42 -16.97 5.17
N GLY A 273 -5.86 -16.31 4.15
CA GLY A 273 -5.96 -14.86 3.98
C GLY A 273 -6.44 -14.60 2.56
N THR A 274 -6.54 -13.43 2.05
CA THR A 274 -6.01 -12.17 2.58
C THR A 274 -7.17 -11.27 3.06
N PHE A 275 -6.87 -10.26 3.83
CA PHE A 275 -7.84 -9.30 4.36
C PHE A 275 -7.11 -8.01 4.77
N ALA A 276 -7.85 -6.95 5.01
CA ALA A 276 -7.33 -5.60 5.21
C ALA A 276 -6.38 -5.20 4.06
N ASN A 277 -6.84 -5.41 2.83
CA ASN A 277 -6.06 -5.19 1.62
C ASN A 277 -6.25 -3.74 1.16
N CYS A 278 -5.32 -2.86 1.49
CA CYS A 278 -5.36 -1.46 1.12
C CYS A 278 -4.76 -1.24 -0.29
N GLY A 279 -3.60 -0.67 -0.40
CA GLY A 279 -2.94 -0.41 -1.66
C GLY A 279 -2.42 -1.65 -2.40
N ASN A 280 -1.80 -1.42 -3.54
CA ASN A 280 -1.33 -2.51 -4.39
C ASN A 280 -0.05 -2.16 -5.16
N GLY A 281 0.57 -3.19 -5.70
CA GLY A 281 1.57 -3.09 -6.74
C GLY A 281 1.34 -4.10 -7.85
N TYR A 282 2.23 -4.11 -8.80
CA TYR A 282 2.31 -5.13 -9.85
C TYR A 282 3.76 -5.37 -10.25
N THR A 283 3.99 -6.53 -10.79
CA THR A 283 5.35 -6.98 -11.13
C THR A 283 5.62 -6.90 -12.63
N PRO A 284 6.88 -6.83 -13.04
CA PRO A 284 7.25 -6.88 -14.45
C PRO A 284 6.90 -8.20 -15.14
N TRP A 285 6.61 -9.25 -14.40
CA TRP A 285 6.19 -10.53 -14.97
C TRP A 285 4.68 -10.73 -15.03
N GLY A 286 3.88 -9.70 -14.63
CA GLY A 286 2.44 -9.69 -14.82
C GLY A 286 1.63 -10.25 -13.64
N THR A 287 2.17 -10.25 -12.43
CA THR A 287 1.42 -10.59 -11.22
C THR A 287 1.02 -9.34 -10.42
N TYR A 288 -0.05 -9.46 -9.65
CA TYR A 288 -0.58 -8.45 -8.75
C TYR A 288 -0.02 -8.63 -7.35
N LEU A 289 0.32 -7.54 -6.69
CA LEU A 289 0.77 -7.51 -5.29
C LEU A 289 -0.29 -6.77 -4.47
N THR A 290 -0.91 -7.45 -3.52
CA THR A 290 -1.83 -6.82 -2.56
C THR A 290 -1.17 -6.70 -1.20
N ALA A 291 -1.44 -5.61 -0.52
CA ALA A 291 -0.84 -5.25 0.75
C ALA A 291 -1.80 -5.51 1.91
N GLU A 292 -1.35 -6.20 2.97
CA GLU A 292 -2.13 -6.42 4.19
C GLU A 292 -1.77 -5.33 5.20
N GLU A 293 -2.68 -4.41 5.47
CA GLU A 293 -2.44 -3.22 6.28
C GLU A 293 -2.96 -3.37 7.73
N ASN A 294 -4.24 -3.21 7.99
CA ASN A 294 -4.85 -3.14 9.33
C ASN A 294 -5.15 -4.52 9.98
N TRP A 295 -4.44 -5.56 9.56
CA TRP A 295 -4.67 -6.96 9.92
C TRP A 295 -4.68 -7.26 11.42
N SER A 296 -3.93 -6.56 12.26
CA SER A 296 -3.80 -6.88 13.68
C SER A 296 -5.12 -6.70 14.43
N GLY A 297 -5.98 -5.77 14.01
CA GLY A 297 -7.28 -5.47 14.58
C GLY A 297 -8.28 -6.63 14.55
N TYR A 298 -8.10 -7.56 13.65
CA TYR A 298 -9.03 -8.68 13.42
C TYR A 298 -8.91 -9.80 14.44
N PHE A 299 -7.83 -9.84 15.22
CA PHE A 299 -7.57 -10.94 16.16
C PHE A 299 -8.00 -10.62 17.59
N ALA A 300 -8.74 -11.54 18.21
CA ALA A 300 -9.05 -11.51 19.62
C ALA A 300 -7.93 -12.15 20.46
N ARG A 301 -7.75 -11.68 21.69
CA ARG A 301 -6.91 -12.29 22.72
C ARG A 301 -7.62 -12.19 24.06
N GLN A 302 -7.66 -13.30 24.82
CA GLN A 302 -8.34 -13.33 26.12
C GLN A 302 -7.51 -12.62 27.19
N ALA A 303 -8.21 -12.14 28.23
CA ALA A 303 -7.54 -11.58 29.40
C ALA A 303 -6.65 -12.63 30.09
N ASN A 304 -5.51 -12.17 30.60
CA ASN A 304 -4.52 -13.00 31.28
C ASN A 304 -3.96 -14.17 30.45
N ASP A 305 -4.09 -14.11 29.11
CA ASP A 305 -3.36 -15.02 28.25
C ASP A 305 -1.85 -14.76 28.39
N THR A 306 -1.11 -15.74 28.83
CA THR A 306 0.34 -15.66 29.12
C THR A 306 1.13 -16.43 28.10
N ARG A 307 2.13 -15.78 27.52
CA ARG A 307 3.09 -16.44 26.63
C ARG A 307 4.20 -17.11 27.43
N ALA A 308 4.58 -18.30 27.01
CA ALA A 308 5.65 -19.06 27.69
C ALA A 308 7.03 -18.39 27.47
N ILE A 309 7.22 -17.67 26.37
CA ILE A 309 8.47 -17.02 26.00
C ILE A 309 8.26 -15.50 26.05
N ALA A 310 9.07 -14.80 26.85
CA ALA A 310 8.92 -13.35 27.07
C ALA A 310 8.96 -12.52 25.77
N LYS A 311 9.77 -12.90 24.80
CA LYS A 311 9.87 -12.17 23.52
C LYS A 311 8.57 -12.19 22.70
N GLU A 312 7.71 -13.22 22.85
CA GLU A 312 6.40 -13.25 22.18
C GLU A 312 5.49 -12.13 22.70
N GLU A 313 5.55 -11.81 24.00
CA GLU A 313 4.78 -10.71 24.57
C GLU A 313 5.28 -9.35 24.09
N ILE A 314 6.60 -9.19 23.91
CA ILE A 314 7.20 -7.99 23.32
C ILE A 314 6.69 -7.81 21.89
N ALA A 315 6.70 -8.88 21.09
CA ALA A 315 6.19 -8.85 19.73
C ALA A 315 4.70 -8.51 19.67
N LEU A 316 3.87 -9.18 20.48
CA LEU A 316 2.44 -8.91 20.56
C LEU A 316 2.15 -7.46 20.98
N SER A 317 2.93 -6.93 21.92
CA SER A 317 2.81 -5.53 22.38
C SER A 317 3.12 -4.56 21.26
N ARG A 318 4.18 -4.81 20.47
CA ARG A 318 4.58 -3.94 19.34
C ARG A 318 3.53 -3.91 18.21
N TYR A 319 2.74 -4.98 18.09
CA TYR A 319 1.64 -5.07 17.11
C TYR A 319 0.24 -4.88 17.75
N GLY A 320 0.16 -4.21 18.92
CA GLY A 320 -1.09 -3.79 19.53
C GLY A 320 -1.93 -4.91 20.19
N ARG A 321 -1.37 -6.11 20.38
CA ARG A 321 -2.07 -7.27 20.97
C ARG A 321 -1.47 -7.76 22.30
N GLY A 322 -0.53 -7.02 22.88
CA GLY A 322 0.08 -7.33 24.16
C GLY A 322 -0.73 -6.91 25.37
N GLY A 323 -0.20 -7.26 26.56
CA GLY A 323 -0.74 -6.89 27.86
C GLY A 323 -1.73 -7.88 28.42
N ALA A 324 -2.12 -7.66 29.70
CA ALA A 324 -2.97 -8.58 30.48
C ALA A 324 -4.48 -8.43 30.17
N ASN A 325 -4.90 -7.35 29.55
CA ASN A 325 -6.29 -7.10 29.23
C ASN A 325 -6.75 -7.89 28.00
N ALA A 326 -8.03 -8.25 27.97
CA ALA A 326 -8.62 -8.83 26.78
C ALA A 326 -8.52 -7.86 25.58
N ARG A 327 -8.29 -8.40 24.40
CA ARG A 327 -8.37 -7.69 23.13
C ARG A 327 -9.51 -8.29 22.31
N SER A 328 -10.48 -7.49 21.95
CA SER A 328 -11.56 -7.92 21.08
C SER A 328 -11.11 -7.94 19.61
N SER A 329 -11.66 -8.85 18.82
CA SER A 329 -11.62 -8.77 17.37
C SER A 329 -12.52 -7.63 16.89
N GLN A 330 -12.08 -6.85 15.90
CA GLN A 330 -12.82 -5.73 15.34
C GLN A 330 -14.24 -6.10 14.90
N TYR A 331 -14.41 -7.25 14.27
CA TYR A 331 -15.70 -7.73 13.74
C TYR A 331 -16.26 -8.94 14.50
N LEU A 332 -15.63 -9.38 15.58
CA LEU A 332 -16.03 -10.55 16.35
C LEU A 332 -16.10 -11.85 15.51
N TRP A 333 -15.17 -12.02 14.56
CA TRP A 333 -15.16 -13.21 13.70
C TRP A 333 -14.79 -14.51 14.43
N ASN A 334 -14.27 -14.39 15.64
CA ASN A 334 -13.97 -15.53 16.53
C ASN A 334 -15.19 -16.02 17.32
N THR A 335 -16.39 -15.45 17.14
CA THR A 335 -17.55 -15.67 18.01
C THR A 335 -18.84 -16.05 17.26
N PRO A 336 -18.83 -16.87 16.18
CA PRO A 336 -20.07 -17.34 15.59
C PRO A 336 -20.78 -18.31 16.57
N VAL A 337 -22.08 -18.55 16.29
CA VAL A 337 -22.92 -19.44 17.14
C VAL A 337 -22.27 -20.81 17.37
N ALA A 338 -22.60 -21.44 18.52
CA ALA A 338 -21.97 -22.67 18.99
C ALA A 338 -22.13 -23.88 18.05
N GLU A 339 -23.22 -23.94 17.27
CA GLU A 339 -23.47 -24.99 16.29
C GLU A 339 -23.13 -24.51 14.89
N LEU A 340 -21.84 -24.61 14.53
CA LEU A 340 -21.36 -24.23 13.22
C LEU A 340 -21.68 -25.31 12.20
N THR A 341 -22.09 -24.90 11.02
CA THR A 341 -22.39 -25.76 9.87
C THR A 341 -21.18 -25.92 8.95
N GLY A 342 -20.17 -25.03 9.10
CA GLY A 342 -18.97 -24.97 8.29
C GLY A 342 -17.68 -25.40 9.01
N ASP A 343 -16.56 -25.07 8.39
CA ASP A 343 -15.22 -25.34 8.94
C ASP A 343 -14.95 -24.44 10.16
N LYS A 344 -14.92 -25.07 11.34
CA LYS A 344 -14.68 -24.37 12.61
C LYS A 344 -13.35 -23.61 12.64
N ASP A 345 -12.33 -24.11 11.95
CA ASP A 345 -11.01 -23.48 11.90
C ASP A 345 -11.04 -22.13 11.18
N LEU A 346 -12.04 -21.91 10.30
CA LEU A 346 -12.27 -20.61 9.67
C LEU A 346 -12.54 -19.50 10.69
N TYR A 347 -13.14 -19.84 11.82
CA TYR A 347 -13.52 -18.91 12.88
C TYR A 347 -12.56 -18.94 14.09
N ASP A 348 -12.12 -20.13 14.51
CA ASP A 348 -11.22 -20.32 15.65
C ASP A 348 -9.88 -19.58 15.49
N ARG A 349 -9.42 -19.40 14.26
CA ARG A 349 -8.16 -18.75 13.94
C ARG A 349 -8.11 -17.25 14.31
N TRP A 350 -9.24 -16.62 14.51
CA TRP A 350 -9.33 -15.23 14.91
C TRP A 350 -9.13 -14.98 16.41
N ASP A 351 -8.88 -16.05 17.19
CA ASP A 351 -8.49 -15.97 18.60
C ASP A 351 -7.08 -16.51 18.77
N ILE A 352 -6.14 -15.60 19.06
CA ILE A 352 -4.71 -15.89 19.23
C ILE A 352 -4.33 -16.32 20.65
N SER A 353 -5.30 -16.54 21.52
CA SER A 353 -5.02 -17.00 22.88
C SER A 353 -4.44 -18.41 22.89
N VAL A 354 -3.60 -18.68 23.88
CA VAL A 354 -3.07 -20.03 24.15
C VAL A 354 -4.21 -20.93 24.61
N LYS A 355 -4.51 -21.99 23.85
CA LYS A 355 -5.59 -22.94 24.11
C LYS A 355 -5.10 -24.38 24.20
N GLY A 356 -3.93 -24.67 23.69
CA GLY A 356 -3.32 -25.99 23.64
C GLY A 356 -1.92 -26.05 24.24
N GLU A 357 -1.33 -27.23 24.22
CA GLU A 357 0.01 -27.46 24.76
C GLU A 357 1.09 -26.67 23.99
N ASN A 358 0.93 -26.57 22.66
CA ASN A 358 1.87 -25.89 21.79
C ASN A 358 1.13 -25.23 20.59
N ALA A 359 1.85 -24.53 19.73
CA ALA A 359 1.31 -23.80 18.58
C ALA A 359 0.63 -24.72 17.53
N LEU A 360 0.94 -26.02 17.51
CA LEU A 360 0.31 -26.99 16.60
C LEU A 360 -1.11 -27.40 17.08
N ALA A 361 -1.48 -27.03 18.30
CA ALA A 361 -2.79 -27.35 18.87
C ALA A 361 -3.77 -26.17 18.84
N ASP A 362 -3.29 -24.96 18.52
CA ASP A 362 -4.11 -23.74 18.50
C ASP A 362 -3.65 -22.74 17.42
N TYR A 363 -4.11 -21.51 17.52
CA TYR A 363 -3.84 -20.43 16.57
C TYR A 363 -3.01 -19.28 17.17
N ARG A 364 -2.23 -19.52 18.27
CA ARG A 364 -1.42 -18.48 18.92
C ARG A 364 -0.45 -17.76 17.97
N ASN A 365 -0.01 -18.42 16.90
CA ASN A 365 0.93 -17.90 15.91
C ASN A 365 0.29 -17.39 14.63
N VAL A 366 -1.04 -17.53 14.44
CA VAL A 366 -1.68 -17.19 13.17
C VAL A 366 -1.47 -15.73 12.77
N MET A 367 -1.41 -14.83 13.74
CA MET A 367 -1.13 -13.41 13.49
C MET A 367 0.22 -13.19 12.82
N ASN A 368 1.21 -14.06 13.04
CA ASN A 368 2.53 -14.01 12.40
C ASN A 368 2.49 -14.43 10.92
N THR A 369 1.37 -14.92 10.42
CA THR A 369 1.17 -15.26 9.01
C THR A 369 0.45 -14.15 8.23
N CYS A 370 0.14 -13.02 8.86
CA CYS A 370 -0.57 -11.87 8.29
C CYS A 370 0.32 -10.62 8.35
N GLY A 371 -0.01 -9.61 7.54
CA GLY A 371 0.78 -8.38 7.44
C GLY A 371 1.94 -8.52 6.46
N PHE A 372 1.77 -9.28 5.39
CA PHE A 372 2.73 -9.46 4.30
C PHE A 372 2.16 -8.97 2.98
N ILE A 373 3.04 -8.75 2.02
CA ILE A 373 2.64 -8.63 0.62
C ILE A 373 2.22 -10.01 0.11
N VAL A 374 1.06 -10.03 -0.56
CA VAL A 374 0.50 -11.23 -1.17
C VAL A 374 0.57 -11.10 -2.69
N GLU A 375 1.30 -12.01 -3.33
CA GLU A 375 1.35 -12.10 -4.78
C GLU A 375 0.20 -12.94 -5.30
N ILE A 376 -0.48 -12.44 -6.34
CA ILE A 376 -1.59 -13.09 -7.05
C ILE A 376 -1.27 -13.08 -8.53
N ASP A 377 -1.26 -14.25 -9.18
CA ASP A 377 -1.23 -14.34 -10.63
C ASP A 377 -2.66 -14.21 -11.18
N PRO A 378 -3.01 -13.10 -11.86
CA PRO A 378 -4.36 -12.89 -12.38
C PRO A 378 -4.76 -13.93 -13.41
N PHE A 379 -3.79 -14.47 -14.15
CA PHE A 379 -3.99 -15.42 -15.25
C PHE A 379 -4.02 -16.88 -14.80
N SER A 380 -3.71 -17.17 -13.52
CA SER A 380 -3.82 -18.51 -12.93
C SER A 380 -5.02 -18.60 -11.98
N ALA A 381 -6.10 -19.23 -12.44
CA ALA A 381 -7.32 -19.37 -11.64
C ALA A 381 -7.24 -20.47 -10.55
N THR A 382 -6.25 -21.35 -10.60
CA THR A 382 -6.17 -22.57 -9.78
C THR A 382 -5.02 -22.63 -8.80
N GLU A 383 -3.97 -21.83 -9.00
CA GLU A 383 -2.83 -21.78 -8.09
C GLU A 383 -3.16 -20.92 -6.86
N ARG A 384 -2.58 -21.32 -5.71
CA ARG A 384 -2.73 -20.57 -4.46
C ARG A 384 -1.93 -19.28 -4.53
N PRO A 385 -2.50 -18.14 -4.05
CA PRO A 385 -1.73 -16.93 -3.81
C PRO A 385 -0.58 -17.16 -2.83
N VAL A 386 0.43 -16.31 -2.88
CA VAL A 386 1.70 -16.48 -2.16
C VAL A 386 1.97 -15.28 -1.26
N LYS A 387 2.20 -15.53 0.03
CA LYS A 387 2.72 -14.51 0.95
C LYS A 387 4.24 -14.42 0.84
N ARG A 388 4.75 -13.23 0.48
CA ARG A 388 6.16 -12.93 0.21
C ARG A 388 6.86 -12.42 1.47
N THR A 389 7.29 -13.34 2.34
CA THR A 389 7.75 -12.99 3.69
C THR A 389 9.10 -12.28 3.74
N ALA A 390 9.91 -12.32 2.69
CA ALA A 390 11.18 -11.58 2.64
C ALA A 390 10.99 -10.05 2.61
N LEU A 391 9.80 -9.58 2.21
CA LEU A 391 9.46 -8.16 2.18
C LEU A 391 9.14 -7.59 3.57
N GLY A 392 9.17 -8.41 4.64
CA GLY A 392 8.89 -7.99 6.01
C GLY A 392 7.42 -8.05 6.37
N ARG A 393 7.12 -7.97 7.68
CA ARG A 393 5.76 -7.95 8.23
C ARG A 393 5.51 -6.66 9.01
N PHE A 394 4.56 -5.86 8.50
CA PHE A 394 4.09 -4.62 9.10
C PHE A 394 2.69 -4.29 8.56
N ALA A 395 2.14 -3.09 8.79
CA ALA A 395 0.91 -2.65 8.16
C ALA A 395 1.26 -2.14 6.74
N HIS A 396 1.36 -3.08 5.80
CA HIS A 396 1.70 -2.73 4.42
C HIS A 396 0.59 -1.92 3.79
N GLU A 397 0.91 -0.69 3.44
CA GLU A 397 0.00 0.16 2.69
C GLU A 397 -0.04 -0.25 1.22
N ASP A 398 1.12 -0.28 0.56
CA ASP A 398 1.26 -0.78 -0.81
C ASP A 398 2.63 -1.48 -1.04
N CYS A 399 2.95 -1.81 -2.31
CA CYS A 399 4.23 -2.40 -2.67
C CYS A 399 4.59 -2.06 -4.12
N ARG A 400 5.48 -1.11 -4.32
CA ARG A 400 5.87 -0.66 -5.66
C ARG A 400 7.22 -1.22 -6.10
N CYS A 401 7.20 -1.94 -7.23
CA CYS A 401 8.42 -2.40 -7.89
C CYS A 401 9.14 -1.21 -8.56
N SER A 402 10.47 -1.19 -8.46
CA SER A 402 11.32 -0.27 -9.22
C SER A 402 11.19 -0.47 -10.73
N ASN A 403 11.61 0.52 -11.52
CA ASN A 403 11.70 0.37 -12.97
C ASN A 403 12.60 -0.82 -13.32
N PRO A 404 12.11 -1.82 -14.10
CA PRO A 404 12.85 -3.04 -14.37
C PRO A 404 13.92 -2.84 -15.46
N ILE A 405 15.15 -2.66 -15.04
CA ILE A 405 16.31 -2.50 -15.95
C ILE A 405 16.97 -3.87 -16.13
N PRO A 406 17.05 -4.43 -17.36
CA PRO A 406 17.67 -5.71 -17.60
C PRO A 406 19.10 -5.79 -17.04
N GLY A 407 19.39 -6.86 -16.28
CA GLY A 407 20.69 -7.07 -15.64
C GLY A 407 20.93 -6.28 -14.35
N GLN A 408 19.94 -5.50 -13.88
CA GLN A 408 19.95 -4.84 -12.56
C GLN A 408 19.02 -5.58 -11.59
N PRO A 409 19.27 -5.52 -10.25
CA PRO A 409 18.32 -6.05 -9.29
C PRO A 409 17.01 -5.27 -9.34
N LEU A 410 15.93 -5.88 -8.85
CA LEU A 410 14.67 -5.20 -8.60
C LEU A 410 14.62 -4.74 -7.14
N ALA A 411 14.02 -3.58 -6.90
CA ALA A 411 13.64 -3.16 -5.56
C ALA A 411 12.11 -3.08 -5.44
N PHE A 412 11.62 -3.27 -4.20
CA PHE A 412 10.23 -3.10 -3.82
C PHE A 412 10.17 -2.12 -2.66
N TYR A 413 9.48 -1.00 -2.86
CA TYR A 413 9.31 0.06 -1.87
C TYR A 413 7.93 -0.04 -1.25
N MET A 414 7.83 0.20 0.07
CA MET A 414 6.62 -0.05 0.86
C MET A 414 6.48 0.97 1.98
N GLY A 415 5.25 1.43 2.24
CA GLY A 415 4.85 2.19 3.41
C GLY A 415 4.36 1.29 4.53
N ASP A 416 4.59 1.67 5.78
CA ASP A 416 4.02 1.06 6.97
C ASP A 416 3.05 2.07 7.59
N ASP A 417 1.75 1.95 7.25
CA ASP A 417 0.78 2.95 7.70
C ASP A 417 0.42 2.81 9.17
N ALA A 418 1.07 3.63 9.94
CA ALA A 418 0.64 4.06 11.27
C ALA A 418 1.50 5.25 11.73
N THR A 419 1.01 5.99 12.69
CA THR A 419 1.72 7.14 13.27
C THR A 419 3.08 6.75 13.83
N GLY A 420 4.15 7.30 13.24
CA GLY A 420 5.53 7.06 13.67
C GLY A 420 6.14 5.75 13.17
N GLU A 421 5.54 5.11 12.19
CA GLU A 421 6.09 3.95 11.50
C GLU A 421 6.96 4.36 10.32
N TYR A 422 7.36 3.44 9.44
CA TYR A 422 8.56 3.52 8.65
C TYR A 422 8.32 3.31 7.15
N ILE A 423 9.29 3.72 6.35
CA ILE A 423 9.39 3.41 4.91
C ILE A 423 10.42 2.29 4.73
N TYR A 424 10.06 1.25 3.97
CA TYR A 424 10.91 0.08 3.74
C TYR A 424 11.27 -0.07 2.27
N LYS A 425 12.41 -0.74 2.04
CA LYS A 425 12.87 -1.18 0.72
C LYS A 425 13.36 -2.62 0.80
N PHE A 426 12.90 -3.47 -0.10
CA PHE A 426 13.49 -4.80 -0.32
C PHE A 426 14.23 -4.79 -1.65
N VAL A 427 15.45 -5.31 -1.69
CA VAL A 427 16.27 -5.45 -2.90
C VAL A 427 16.51 -6.92 -3.19
N SER A 428 16.14 -7.37 -4.39
CA SER A 428 16.31 -8.75 -4.84
C SER A 428 17.79 -9.11 -5.03
N ASP A 429 18.19 -10.32 -4.64
CA ASP A 429 19.52 -10.87 -5.00
C ASP A 429 19.61 -11.16 -6.50
N ALA A 430 18.50 -11.48 -7.14
CA ALA A 430 18.44 -11.78 -8.56
C ALA A 430 18.34 -10.49 -9.40
N VAL A 431 19.01 -10.47 -10.54
CA VAL A 431 18.90 -9.40 -11.52
C VAL A 431 17.77 -9.68 -12.50
N TRP A 432 17.09 -8.62 -12.95
CA TRP A 432 15.96 -8.72 -13.85
C TRP A 432 16.37 -9.29 -15.22
N ASP A 433 15.64 -10.33 -15.65
CA ASP A 433 15.70 -10.89 -16.99
C ASP A 433 14.33 -10.72 -17.68
N PRO A 434 14.22 -9.97 -18.79
CA PRO A 434 12.95 -9.81 -19.51
C PRO A 434 12.29 -11.10 -19.98
N LYS A 435 13.02 -12.24 -20.02
CA LYS A 435 12.45 -13.54 -20.32
C LYS A 435 11.51 -14.07 -19.24
N ASP A 436 11.55 -13.50 -18.05
CA ASP A 436 10.68 -13.88 -16.93
C ASP A 436 9.29 -13.23 -17.02
N VAL A 437 9.00 -12.41 -18.01
CA VAL A 437 7.64 -11.96 -18.33
C VAL A 437 6.72 -13.15 -18.54
N ASN A 438 5.54 -13.16 -17.92
CA ASN A 438 4.64 -14.30 -17.82
C ASN A 438 5.20 -15.49 -17.02
N GLY A 439 6.22 -15.27 -16.17
CA GLY A 439 6.82 -16.32 -15.35
C GLY A 439 6.02 -16.68 -14.09
N GLY A 440 4.90 -15.97 -13.81
CA GLY A 440 4.01 -16.24 -12.68
C GLY A 440 4.75 -16.32 -11.34
N TYR A 441 4.31 -17.21 -10.45
CA TYR A 441 4.92 -17.39 -9.13
C TYR A 441 6.38 -17.86 -9.16
N ALA A 442 6.84 -18.50 -10.24
CA ALA A 442 8.24 -18.91 -10.36
C ALA A 442 9.17 -17.69 -10.53
N ALA A 443 8.74 -16.67 -11.27
CA ALA A 443 9.44 -15.40 -11.33
C ALA A 443 9.38 -14.71 -9.95
N GLY A 444 8.23 -14.70 -9.27
CA GLY A 444 8.09 -14.22 -7.92
C GLY A 444 9.06 -14.89 -6.93
N ASP A 445 9.27 -16.20 -7.03
CA ASP A 445 10.24 -16.92 -6.21
C ASP A 445 11.69 -16.47 -6.46
N LYS A 446 12.01 -16.18 -7.71
CA LYS A 446 13.34 -15.69 -8.09
C LYS A 446 13.62 -14.29 -7.53
N TYR A 447 12.63 -13.39 -7.54
CA TYR A 447 12.85 -11.97 -7.23
C TYR A 447 12.39 -11.53 -5.85
N MET A 448 11.53 -12.30 -5.16
CA MET A 448 10.96 -11.88 -3.87
C MET A 448 11.17 -12.87 -2.71
N ASN A 449 11.88 -13.99 -2.90
CA ASN A 449 12.19 -14.91 -1.80
C ASN A 449 13.54 -14.66 -1.18
N ASN A 450 14.52 -14.15 -1.96
CA ASN A 450 15.87 -13.92 -1.54
C ASN A 450 16.31 -12.49 -1.90
N GLY A 451 16.87 -11.79 -0.93
CA GLY A 451 17.28 -10.41 -1.04
C GLY A 451 17.45 -9.78 0.33
N THR A 452 17.63 -8.48 0.37
CA THR A 452 17.87 -7.72 1.59
C THR A 452 16.75 -6.72 1.83
N LEU A 453 16.18 -6.76 3.03
CA LEU A 453 15.21 -5.78 3.52
C LEU A 453 15.95 -4.64 4.21
N TYR A 454 15.52 -3.42 3.94
CA TYR A 454 16.05 -2.18 4.51
C TYR A 454 14.90 -1.33 5.06
N VAL A 455 15.26 -0.42 5.98
CA VAL A 455 14.36 0.64 6.46
C VAL A 455 15.04 2.00 6.30
N ALA A 456 14.25 3.03 6.00
CA ALA A 456 14.77 4.36 5.69
C ALA A 456 15.16 5.15 6.95
N LYS A 457 16.27 5.87 6.86
CA LYS A 457 16.66 6.93 7.79
C LYS A 457 16.90 8.22 7.00
N PHE A 458 16.14 9.26 7.30
CA PHE A 458 16.24 10.58 6.69
C PHE A 458 17.10 11.48 7.56
N ASN A 459 18.09 12.14 6.97
CA ASN A 459 18.95 13.11 7.64
C ASN A 459 18.48 14.54 7.35
N ASP A 460 18.71 15.47 8.29
CA ASP A 460 18.26 16.86 8.18
C ASP A 460 18.90 17.65 7.02
N ASP A 461 19.95 17.13 6.40
CA ASP A 461 20.68 17.76 5.29
C ASP A 461 20.19 17.36 3.88
N GLY A 462 19.10 16.58 3.77
CA GLY A 462 18.55 16.09 2.50
C GLY A 462 19.20 14.81 1.99
N THR A 463 20.09 14.21 2.78
CA THR A 463 20.58 12.84 2.53
C THR A 463 19.76 11.82 3.30
N GLY A 464 19.86 10.56 2.91
CA GLY A 464 19.26 9.46 3.64
C GLY A 464 20.06 8.18 3.51
N GLU A 465 19.76 7.24 4.38
CA GLU A 465 20.44 5.95 4.49
C GLU A 465 19.40 4.82 4.50
N TRP A 466 19.71 3.72 3.83
CA TRP A 466 19.00 2.47 3.94
C TRP A 466 19.67 1.59 5.00
N LEU A 467 19.01 1.40 6.13
CA LEU A 467 19.51 0.60 7.25
C LEU A 467 19.11 -0.87 7.04
N GLU A 468 20.10 -1.74 6.91
CA GLU A 468 19.90 -3.17 6.61
C GLU A 468 19.23 -3.92 7.77
N LEU A 469 18.20 -4.72 7.47
CA LEU A 469 17.46 -5.59 8.38
C LEU A 469 17.81 -7.07 8.13
N SER A 470 19.07 -7.43 8.34
CA SER A 470 19.57 -8.81 8.23
C SER A 470 19.98 -9.37 9.58
N HIS A 471 19.66 -10.64 9.82
CA HIS A 471 20.12 -11.32 11.03
C HIS A 471 21.64 -11.31 11.13
N ASN A 472 22.17 -11.03 12.32
CA ASN A 472 23.58 -10.81 12.63
C ASN A 472 24.21 -9.52 12.08
N GLN A 473 23.42 -8.62 11.47
CA GLN A 473 23.85 -7.28 11.12
C GLN A 473 23.22 -6.25 12.05
N ASN A 474 23.83 -5.08 12.20
CA ASN A 474 23.30 -3.91 12.91
C ASN A 474 22.72 -4.20 14.32
N GLY A 475 23.24 -5.23 15.01
CA GLY A 475 22.75 -5.63 16.33
C GLY A 475 21.47 -6.49 16.34
N LEU A 476 20.98 -6.90 15.17
CA LEU A 476 19.83 -7.83 15.03
C LEU A 476 20.29 -9.27 15.28
N THR A 477 20.60 -9.58 16.54
CA THR A 477 21.21 -10.87 16.94
C THR A 477 20.41 -11.51 18.09
N SER A 478 20.72 -12.77 18.37
CA SER A 478 20.17 -13.47 19.53
C SER A 478 20.65 -12.89 20.89
N ALA A 479 21.65 -12.03 20.88
CA ALA A 479 22.14 -11.32 22.07
C ALA A 479 21.52 -9.93 22.23
N ASN A 480 20.58 -9.53 21.36
CA ASN A 480 19.88 -8.24 21.49
C ASN A 480 19.13 -8.18 22.83
N ALA A 481 19.35 -7.11 23.60
CA ALA A 481 18.85 -7.01 24.97
C ALA A 481 17.34 -6.80 25.07
N ILE A 482 16.71 -6.27 24.01
CA ILE A 482 15.28 -5.94 24.01
C ILE A 482 14.49 -7.05 23.33
N TYR A 483 14.88 -7.39 22.10
CA TYR A 483 14.27 -8.47 21.35
C TYR A 483 15.36 -9.37 20.75
N PRO A 484 15.60 -10.57 21.33
CA PRO A 484 16.63 -11.49 20.84
C PRO A 484 16.18 -12.14 19.52
N PHE A 485 16.69 -11.63 18.40
CA PHE A 485 16.40 -12.15 17.06
C PHE A 485 17.11 -13.49 16.84
N SER A 486 16.35 -14.54 16.55
CA SER A 486 16.85 -15.92 16.46
C SER A 486 17.29 -16.32 15.05
N GLY A 487 16.83 -15.63 14.01
CA GLY A 487 17.10 -15.93 12.60
C GLY A 487 16.57 -14.84 11.68
N GLN A 488 16.77 -14.99 10.36
CA GLN A 488 16.21 -14.05 9.38
C GLN A 488 14.68 -14.14 9.34
N ASP A 489 14.12 -15.31 9.58
CA ASP A 489 12.67 -15.50 9.76
C ASP A 489 12.10 -14.63 10.87
N ASP A 490 12.81 -14.54 12.01
CA ASP A 490 12.42 -13.71 13.15
C ASP A 490 12.55 -12.21 12.84
N VAL A 491 13.59 -11.81 12.09
CA VAL A 491 13.77 -10.41 11.65
C VAL A 491 12.61 -9.96 10.74
N VAL A 492 12.27 -10.75 9.72
CA VAL A 492 11.21 -10.35 8.77
C VAL A 492 9.81 -10.42 9.37
N VAL A 493 9.54 -11.39 10.27
CA VAL A 493 8.28 -11.48 11.00
C VAL A 493 8.11 -10.35 12.02
N HIS A 494 9.20 -9.82 12.53
CA HIS A 494 9.20 -8.72 13.51
C HIS A 494 9.93 -7.47 12.98
N ALA A 495 9.67 -7.13 11.70
CA ALA A 495 10.35 -6.04 11.00
C ALA A 495 10.22 -4.68 11.70
N ARG A 496 9.09 -4.38 12.34
CA ARG A 496 8.94 -3.16 13.16
C ARG A 496 9.92 -3.11 14.34
N LEU A 497 10.13 -4.23 15.03
CA LEU A 497 11.12 -4.31 16.12
C LEU A 497 12.56 -4.19 15.62
N ALA A 498 12.82 -4.72 14.43
CA ALA A 498 14.12 -4.56 13.79
C ALA A 498 14.38 -3.10 13.38
N ALA A 499 13.38 -2.44 12.79
CA ALA A 499 13.44 -1.03 12.40
C ALA A 499 13.60 -0.08 13.61
N ASP A 500 12.86 -0.36 14.71
CA ASP A 500 13.03 0.34 15.99
C ASP A 500 14.49 0.26 16.49
N HIS A 501 15.07 -0.94 16.40
CA HIS A 501 16.43 -1.18 16.90
C HIS A 501 17.50 -0.46 16.10
N VAL A 502 17.40 -0.44 14.77
CA VAL A 502 18.41 0.21 13.91
C VAL A 502 18.25 1.73 13.87
N GLY A 503 17.18 2.30 14.41
CA GLY A 503 16.98 3.74 14.53
C GLY A 503 16.46 4.40 13.25
N ALA A 504 15.51 3.78 12.58
CA ALA A 504 14.79 4.33 11.44
C ALA A 504 14.06 5.65 11.75
N THR A 505 13.84 6.50 10.75
CA THR A 505 13.08 7.76 10.93
C THR A 505 11.60 7.49 11.06
N LYS A 506 10.99 8.01 12.13
CA LYS A 506 9.54 7.90 12.39
C LYS A 506 8.77 8.90 11.54
N MET A 507 7.93 8.38 10.65
CA MET A 507 7.21 9.15 9.65
C MET A 507 5.76 9.50 10.07
N ASP A 508 5.11 10.36 9.28
CA ASP A 508 3.74 10.82 9.49
C ASP A 508 2.74 9.95 8.72
N ARG A 509 2.61 8.65 9.09
CA ARG A 509 1.78 7.64 8.42
C ARG A 509 2.20 7.48 6.96
N PRO A 510 3.22 6.65 6.66
CA PRO A 510 3.60 6.33 5.28
C PRO A 510 2.54 5.47 4.61
N GLU A 511 1.86 6.08 3.64
CA GLU A 511 0.82 5.45 2.85
C GLU A 511 1.41 4.87 1.54
N TRP A 512 0.85 5.26 0.39
CA TRP A 512 1.25 4.72 -0.90
C TRP A 512 2.61 5.22 -1.37
N VAL A 513 3.27 4.36 -2.15
CA VAL A 513 4.53 4.62 -2.83
C VAL A 513 4.29 4.68 -4.34
N ALA A 514 4.99 5.57 -5.05
CA ALA A 514 5.00 5.61 -6.50
C ALA A 514 6.43 5.75 -7.03
N VAL A 515 6.76 5.01 -8.08
CA VAL A 515 8.08 5.09 -8.75
C VAL A 515 7.92 5.81 -10.07
N ASN A 516 8.69 6.88 -10.26
CA ASN A 516 8.67 7.67 -11.49
C ASN A 516 9.26 6.85 -12.66
N PRO A 517 8.48 6.59 -13.73
CA PRO A 517 8.95 5.80 -14.86
C PRO A 517 10.06 6.51 -15.69
N GLU A 518 10.22 7.83 -15.52
CA GLU A 518 11.23 8.62 -16.23
C GLU A 518 12.64 8.45 -15.64
N ASN A 519 12.75 8.49 -14.30
CA ASN A 519 14.05 8.63 -13.65
C ASN A 519 14.25 7.72 -12.43
N GLY A 520 13.24 6.89 -12.09
CA GLY A 520 13.32 5.97 -10.95
C GLY A 520 13.18 6.61 -9.57
N GLU A 521 12.91 7.91 -9.49
CA GLU A 521 12.64 8.58 -8.22
C GLU A 521 11.40 8.00 -7.54
N VAL A 522 11.47 7.85 -6.23
CA VAL A 522 10.41 7.26 -5.42
C VAL A 522 9.69 8.35 -4.63
N TYR A 523 8.38 8.32 -4.66
CA TYR A 523 7.48 9.24 -3.97
C TYR A 523 6.70 8.47 -2.92
N VAL A 524 6.52 9.04 -1.73
CA VAL A 524 5.75 8.42 -0.64
C VAL A 524 4.81 9.46 -0.07
N THR A 525 3.54 9.11 0.04
CA THR A 525 2.54 9.92 0.73
C THR A 525 2.68 9.75 2.24
N LEU A 526 2.62 10.86 2.96
CA LEU A 526 2.61 10.94 4.42
C LEU A 526 1.34 11.68 4.80
N THR A 527 0.30 10.93 5.14
CA THR A 527 -1.08 11.43 5.09
C THR A 527 -1.39 12.45 6.18
N ASN A 528 -1.01 12.21 7.43
CA ASN A 528 -1.15 13.14 8.54
C ASN A 528 -0.47 12.63 9.82
N ASN A 529 -0.35 13.49 10.84
CA ASN A 529 0.05 13.08 12.19
C ASN A 529 -0.41 14.11 13.24
N SER A 530 -1.46 13.80 13.97
CA SER A 530 -1.99 14.63 15.07
C SER A 530 -1.07 14.69 16.30
N SER A 531 -0.07 13.82 16.38
CA SER A 531 0.92 13.78 17.46
C SER A 531 2.25 14.45 17.11
N ARG A 532 2.42 14.92 15.86
CA ARG A 532 3.63 15.65 15.44
C ARG A 532 3.75 16.99 16.17
N GLY A 533 4.93 17.27 16.70
CA GLY A 533 5.17 18.42 17.58
C GLY A 533 4.75 18.21 19.04
N ARG A 534 4.26 17.00 19.38
CA ARG A 534 3.94 16.57 20.76
C ARG A 534 4.74 15.29 21.09
N SER A 535 4.15 14.12 20.90
CA SER A 535 4.82 12.81 21.14
C SER A 535 5.90 12.53 20.10
N TYR A 536 5.77 13.07 18.88
CA TYR A 536 6.76 12.97 17.81
C TYR A 536 7.32 14.38 17.53
N PRO A 537 8.61 14.64 17.84
CA PRO A 537 9.22 15.93 17.51
C PRO A 537 9.26 16.15 16.01
N THR A 538 9.21 17.42 15.56
CA THR A 538 9.46 17.75 14.16
C THR A 538 10.93 17.56 13.82
N ASP A 539 11.21 17.07 12.61
CA ASP A 539 12.50 16.93 11.97
C ASP A 539 12.40 17.44 10.52
N ALA A 540 13.46 17.38 9.74
CA ALA A 540 13.43 17.92 8.38
C ALA A 540 12.50 17.14 7.46
N ALA A 541 12.37 15.81 7.62
CA ALA A 541 11.48 14.99 6.81
C ALA A 541 9.99 15.10 7.22
N ASN A 542 9.71 15.50 8.47
CA ASN A 542 8.39 15.67 9.04
C ASN A 542 8.30 17.05 9.73
N PRO A 543 8.31 18.16 8.96
CA PRO A 543 8.67 19.47 9.52
C PRO A 543 7.51 20.22 10.16
N ARG A 544 6.23 19.88 9.84
CA ARG A 544 5.09 20.69 10.23
C ARG A 544 4.40 20.21 11.51
N SER A 545 4.09 21.19 12.36
CA SER A 545 3.11 21.02 13.45
C SER A 545 2.45 22.37 13.72
N TYR A 546 1.15 22.45 13.48
CA TYR A 546 0.37 23.67 13.56
C TYR A 546 -1.05 23.37 14.05
N ILE A 547 -1.83 24.41 14.34
CA ILE A 547 -3.26 24.26 14.59
C ILE A 547 -3.99 24.47 13.28
N ASP A 548 -4.74 23.47 12.87
CA ASP A 548 -5.61 23.53 11.71
C ASP A 548 -7.04 23.87 12.11
N PHE A 549 -7.77 24.54 11.21
CA PHE A 549 -9.15 24.96 11.45
C PHE A 549 -10.09 24.21 10.51
N LYS A 550 -11.05 23.52 11.10
CA LYS A 550 -12.19 22.96 10.39
C LYS A 550 -13.42 23.81 10.67
N GLY A 551 -14.00 24.39 9.62
CA GLY A 551 -15.06 25.37 9.79
C GLY A 551 -14.59 26.64 10.50
N THR A 552 -15.20 26.97 11.63
CA THR A 552 -14.88 28.18 12.44
C THR A 552 -14.11 27.88 13.72
N SER A 553 -13.80 26.62 14.00
CA SER A 553 -13.17 26.17 15.24
C SER A 553 -11.79 25.59 14.96
N ALA A 554 -10.82 25.93 15.80
CA ALA A 554 -9.56 25.20 15.84
C ALA A 554 -9.88 23.73 16.19
N SER A 555 -9.62 22.84 15.26
CA SER A 555 -10.00 21.45 15.41
C SER A 555 -8.85 20.57 15.86
N ASN A 556 -7.71 20.67 15.21
CA ASN A 556 -6.65 19.71 15.38
C ASN A 556 -5.27 20.36 15.38
N PHE A 557 -4.33 19.67 15.99
CA PHE A 557 -2.94 20.10 16.07
C PHE A 557 -2.04 18.97 15.57
N GLY A 558 -1.01 19.31 14.82
CA GLY A 558 -0.02 18.39 14.26
C GLY A 558 0.28 18.70 12.81
N ASN A 559 0.73 17.74 12.04
CA ASN A 559 0.78 17.79 10.59
C ASN A 559 -0.57 17.27 10.04
N MET A 560 -1.57 18.11 9.97
CA MET A 560 -2.96 17.70 9.74
C MET A 560 -3.28 17.40 8.28
N ASN A 561 -2.59 18.09 7.35
CA ASN A 561 -2.88 17.98 5.91
C ASN A 561 -1.84 17.14 5.16
N GLY A 562 -0.86 16.57 5.87
CA GLY A 562 0.12 15.67 5.29
C GLY A 562 1.04 16.30 4.23
N HIS A 563 1.87 15.48 3.62
CA HIS A 563 2.79 15.88 2.55
C HIS A 563 3.25 14.66 1.76
N ILE A 564 3.92 14.91 0.65
CA ILE A 564 4.53 13.88 -0.19
C ILE A 564 6.04 14.09 -0.19
N ILE A 565 6.79 13.13 0.35
CA ILE A 565 8.25 13.09 0.27
C ILE A 565 8.67 12.32 -0.96
N ARG A 566 9.78 12.73 -1.59
CA ARG A 566 10.39 11.96 -2.69
C ARG A 566 11.88 11.81 -2.47
N PHE A 567 12.44 10.73 -3.02
CA PHE A 567 13.86 10.48 -2.94
C PHE A 567 14.41 9.83 -4.21
N ARG A 568 15.72 9.98 -4.40
CA ARG A 568 16.49 9.42 -5.51
C ARG A 568 17.67 8.63 -4.97
N GLU A 569 17.77 7.39 -5.37
CA GLU A 569 18.87 6.49 -5.00
C GLU A 569 20.22 7.04 -5.47
N GLU A 570 21.26 6.90 -4.64
CA GLU A 570 22.60 7.32 -5.02
C GLU A 570 23.10 6.52 -6.23
N GLY A 571 23.64 7.25 -7.22
CA GLY A 571 24.14 6.62 -8.46
C GLY A 571 23.04 6.00 -9.33
N ASP A 572 21.77 6.34 -9.11
CA ASP A 572 20.61 5.85 -9.88
C ASP A 572 20.52 4.31 -9.92
N THR A 573 20.91 3.67 -8.82
CA THR A 573 20.82 2.22 -8.68
C THR A 573 20.03 1.82 -7.44
N VAL A 574 19.11 0.89 -7.61
CA VAL A 574 18.28 0.37 -6.50
C VAL A 574 19.11 -0.40 -5.45
N ALA A 575 20.34 -0.80 -5.78
CA ALA A 575 21.27 -1.43 -4.86
C ALA A 575 21.96 -0.42 -3.92
N ALA A 576 21.77 0.89 -4.12
CA ALA A 576 22.35 1.92 -3.25
C ALA A 576 21.85 1.78 -1.80
N THR A 577 22.73 2.10 -0.85
CA THR A 577 22.41 2.18 0.58
C THR A 577 22.27 3.62 1.08
N ALA A 578 22.30 4.57 0.16
CA ALA A 578 22.12 5.99 0.42
C ALA A 578 21.21 6.62 -0.66
N PHE A 579 20.55 7.71 -0.31
CA PHE A 579 19.68 8.46 -1.22
C PHE A 579 19.70 9.94 -0.91
N LYS A 580 19.19 10.77 -1.82
CA LYS A 580 18.87 12.18 -1.60
C LYS A 580 17.37 12.36 -1.61
N TRP A 581 16.85 13.31 -0.85
CA TRP A 581 15.41 13.53 -0.72
C TRP A 581 15.03 15.01 -0.63
N ASP A 582 13.80 15.31 -0.97
CA ASP A 582 13.10 16.55 -0.67
C ASP A 582 11.61 16.29 -0.46
N ILE A 583 10.86 17.28 0.00
CA ILE A 583 9.40 17.22 0.08
C ILE A 583 8.84 17.79 -1.22
N PHE A 584 8.15 16.93 -1.98
CA PHE A 584 7.58 17.26 -3.28
C PHE A 584 6.38 18.21 -3.18
N LEU A 585 5.38 17.86 -2.37
CA LEU A 585 4.19 18.68 -2.14
C LEU A 585 3.76 18.61 -0.68
N PHE A 586 3.31 19.74 -0.15
CA PHE A 586 2.63 19.83 1.13
C PHE A 586 1.13 19.96 0.90
N GLY A 587 0.31 19.06 1.47
CA GLY A 587 -1.12 19.27 1.56
C GLY A 587 -1.41 20.50 2.43
N ALA A 588 -2.30 21.36 2.00
CA ALA A 588 -2.71 22.56 2.73
C ALA A 588 -3.94 23.18 2.08
N GLU A 589 -4.72 23.93 2.85
CA GLU A 589 -5.72 24.84 2.29
C GLU A 589 -5.03 26.01 1.55
N ALA A 590 -5.60 26.44 0.43
CA ALA A 590 -5.08 27.57 -0.36
C ALA A 590 -4.89 28.86 0.46
N ARG A 591 -5.75 29.07 1.46
CA ARG A 591 -5.72 30.25 2.36
C ARG A 591 -4.73 30.13 3.53
N ALA A 592 -4.10 28.99 3.72
CA ALA A 592 -3.17 28.80 4.84
C ALA A 592 -1.93 29.69 4.73
N GLU A 593 -1.30 30.00 5.87
CA GLU A 593 -0.07 30.79 5.91
C GLU A 593 1.04 30.11 5.10
N SER A 594 1.94 30.90 4.53
CA SER A 594 2.99 30.41 3.61
C SER A 594 3.97 29.42 4.23
N ASN A 595 4.11 29.39 5.55
CA ASN A 595 4.91 28.40 6.28
C ASN A 595 4.13 27.09 6.59
N ILE A 596 2.83 27.04 6.26
CA ILE A 596 1.97 25.86 6.25
C ILE A 596 1.79 25.39 4.79
N ASN A 597 1.36 26.30 3.91
CA ASN A 597 1.23 26.05 2.46
C ASN A 597 2.57 26.33 1.74
N LEU A 598 3.57 25.52 2.05
CA LEU A 598 4.93 25.66 1.50
C LEU A 598 5.00 25.41 -0.02
N SER A 599 4.06 24.65 -0.56
CA SER A 599 3.96 24.39 -1.99
C SER A 599 3.27 25.48 -2.79
N GLY A 600 2.70 26.51 -2.13
CA GLY A 600 2.01 27.61 -2.80
C GLY A 600 0.75 27.16 -3.55
N LEU A 601 0.02 26.19 -3.00
CA LEU A 601 -1.23 25.69 -3.57
C LEU A 601 -2.30 26.78 -3.58
N ASP A 602 -3.19 26.70 -4.57
CA ASP A 602 -4.35 27.58 -4.72
C ASP A 602 -5.67 26.78 -4.81
N ASP A 603 -6.79 27.45 -5.04
CA ASP A 603 -8.12 26.80 -5.11
C ASP A 603 -8.27 25.74 -6.21
N MET A 604 -7.33 25.65 -7.17
CA MET A 604 -7.38 24.70 -8.28
C MET A 604 -6.64 23.39 -7.98
N ASN A 605 -5.79 23.39 -6.95
CA ASN A 605 -4.89 22.28 -6.67
C ASN A 605 -4.63 22.01 -5.18
N ASP A 606 -5.28 22.75 -4.28
CA ASP A 606 -5.16 22.51 -2.84
C ASP A 606 -5.81 21.18 -2.44
N PHE A 607 -5.19 20.50 -1.49
CA PHE A 607 -5.59 19.18 -1.00
C PHE A 607 -5.13 18.96 0.45
N SER A 608 -5.65 17.91 1.07
CA SER A 608 -5.26 17.44 2.38
C SER A 608 -5.18 15.91 2.38
N SER A 609 -4.41 15.36 3.30
CA SER A 609 -4.31 13.91 3.57
C SER A 609 -4.08 13.09 2.29
N PRO A 610 -2.92 13.27 1.62
CA PRO A 610 -2.57 12.46 0.46
C PRO A 610 -2.37 11.00 0.89
N ASP A 611 -2.97 10.09 0.14
CA ASP A 611 -3.02 8.67 0.41
C ASP A 611 -2.66 7.90 -0.86
N GLY A 612 -3.65 7.44 -1.65
CA GLY A 612 -3.41 6.72 -2.90
C GLY A 612 -2.55 7.51 -3.88
N MET A 613 -1.53 6.85 -4.46
CA MET A 613 -0.62 7.52 -5.38
C MET A 613 -0.05 6.56 -6.42
N TRP A 614 -0.03 6.99 -7.70
CA TRP A 614 0.49 6.18 -8.77
C TRP A 614 0.99 7.00 -9.96
N PHE A 615 2.14 6.64 -10.52
CA PHE A 615 2.58 7.12 -11.82
C PHE A 615 1.99 6.27 -12.93
N ASP A 616 1.34 6.91 -13.90
CA ASP A 616 1.05 6.22 -15.15
C ASP A 616 2.32 6.13 -16.04
N PRO A 617 2.35 5.25 -17.05
CA PRO A 617 3.54 5.06 -17.88
C PRO A 617 4.04 6.32 -18.59
N ARG A 618 3.20 7.36 -18.74
CA ARG A 618 3.56 8.66 -19.31
C ARG A 618 4.28 9.58 -18.33
N GLY A 619 4.40 9.19 -17.06
CA GLY A 619 4.99 10.01 -16.01
C GLY A 619 4.03 11.09 -15.44
N ILE A 620 2.72 10.91 -15.58
CA ILE A 620 1.72 11.68 -14.84
C ILE A 620 1.55 11.03 -13.48
N LEU A 621 1.78 11.79 -12.41
CA LEU A 621 1.52 11.36 -11.04
C LEU A 621 0.06 11.64 -10.68
N TRP A 622 -0.68 10.60 -10.34
CA TRP A 622 -2.03 10.65 -9.79
C TRP A 622 -1.96 10.61 -8.28
N ILE A 623 -2.59 11.56 -7.58
CA ILE A 623 -2.57 11.71 -6.12
C ILE A 623 -4.01 11.70 -5.65
N GLN A 624 -4.35 10.78 -4.76
CA GLN A 624 -5.68 10.58 -4.18
C GLN A 624 -5.68 10.96 -2.71
N THR A 625 -6.84 11.20 -2.11
CA THR A 625 -6.95 11.63 -0.73
C THR A 625 -7.96 10.78 0.05
N ASP A 626 -7.60 10.49 1.32
CA ASP A 626 -8.50 10.01 2.36
C ASP A 626 -8.54 11.06 3.49
N ASP A 627 -9.54 11.96 3.44
CA ASP A 627 -9.49 13.20 4.18
C ASP A 627 -10.67 13.39 5.15
N GLY A 628 -10.35 13.34 6.44
CA GLY A 628 -11.26 13.80 7.48
C GLY A 628 -11.13 15.30 7.80
N GLN A 629 -10.01 15.95 7.49
CA GLN A 629 -9.70 17.30 7.93
C GLN A 629 -10.29 18.39 7.02
N TYR A 630 -10.31 18.15 5.71
CA TYR A 630 -10.72 19.15 4.70
C TYR A 630 -12.17 18.98 4.22
N THR A 631 -12.97 18.12 4.88
CA THR A 631 -14.34 17.77 4.47
C THR A 631 -15.38 18.86 4.71
N ASP A 632 -15.05 19.96 5.35
CA ASP A 632 -15.89 21.17 5.42
C ASP A 632 -15.78 22.05 4.17
N GLU A 633 -14.69 21.94 3.41
CA GLU A 633 -14.45 22.70 2.17
C GLU A 633 -14.73 21.86 0.92
N THR A 634 -14.40 20.56 0.94
CA THR A 634 -14.51 19.66 -0.22
C THR A 634 -14.58 18.20 0.19
N ASN A 635 -15.09 17.33 -0.68
CA ASN A 635 -14.92 15.89 -0.54
C ASN A 635 -13.52 15.45 -1.00
N CYS A 636 -13.16 14.20 -0.70
CA CYS A 636 -11.95 13.55 -1.21
C CYS A 636 -11.84 13.63 -2.72
N MET A 637 -10.61 13.67 -3.23
CA MET A 637 -10.30 14.06 -4.59
C MET A 637 -9.15 13.26 -5.19
N MET A 638 -8.93 13.47 -6.48
CA MET A 638 -7.72 13.04 -7.16
C MET A 638 -7.14 14.20 -7.95
N LEU A 639 -5.82 14.39 -7.82
CA LEU A 639 -5.05 15.35 -8.59
C LEU A 639 -4.20 14.63 -9.63
N ALA A 640 -3.88 15.34 -10.71
CA ALA A 640 -2.82 14.95 -11.64
C ALA A 640 -1.65 15.92 -11.48
N ALA A 641 -0.42 15.39 -11.48
CA ALA A 641 0.78 16.21 -11.38
C ALA A 641 1.84 15.81 -12.43
N LEU A 642 2.62 16.79 -12.89
CA LEU A 642 3.80 16.60 -13.73
C LEU A 642 5.02 17.06 -12.91
N PRO A 643 5.64 16.19 -12.12
CA PRO A 643 6.72 16.58 -11.21
C PRO A 643 8.00 16.97 -11.95
N GLY A 644 8.87 17.71 -11.27
CA GLY A 644 10.28 17.88 -11.57
C GLY A 644 11.11 16.73 -11.01
N SER A 645 12.29 17.04 -10.43
CA SER A 645 13.21 16.03 -9.90
C SER A 645 13.69 16.39 -8.50
N VAL A 646 14.14 15.42 -7.73
CA VAL A 646 14.76 15.63 -6.41
C VAL A 646 15.87 16.68 -6.51
N GLY A 647 15.79 17.70 -5.62
CA GLY A 647 16.77 18.78 -5.55
C GLY A 647 16.49 19.94 -6.50
N ASP A 648 15.33 20.02 -7.14
CA ASP A 648 14.95 21.13 -8.02
C ASP A 648 14.46 22.39 -7.28
N GLY A 649 14.32 22.33 -5.96
CA GLY A 649 13.92 23.44 -5.09
C GLY A 649 15.04 23.92 -4.17
N GLY A 650 14.73 24.09 -2.89
CA GLY A 650 15.67 24.65 -1.92
C GLY A 650 15.30 24.29 -0.48
N THR A 651 15.62 25.18 0.47
CA THR A 651 15.21 25.05 1.87
C THR A 651 14.05 26.00 2.20
N ALA A 652 13.24 25.61 3.17
CA ALA A 652 12.15 26.42 3.68
C ALA A 652 12.01 26.24 5.20
N ILE A 653 11.32 27.19 5.84
CA ILE A 653 10.98 27.11 7.27
C ILE A 653 9.50 26.78 7.39
N ALA A 654 9.21 25.59 7.89
CA ALA A 654 7.85 25.11 8.13
C ALA A 654 7.32 25.56 9.51
N ALA A 655 6.00 25.76 9.60
CA ALA A 655 5.32 25.99 10.87
C ALA A 655 5.56 24.82 11.83
N SER A 656 6.05 25.11 13.03
CA SER A 656 6.41 24.10 14.01
C SER A 656 6.33 24.66 15.43
N THR A 657 6.26 23.77 16.43
CA THR A 657 6.42 24.15 17.85
C THR A 657 7.83 24.59 18.21
N LYS A 658 8.82 24.35 17.35
CA LYS A 658 10.18 24.86 17.55
C LYS A 658 10.22 26.39 17.39
N ALA A 659 10.96 27.05 18.24
CA ALA A 659 11.20 28.50 18.12
C ALA A 659 11.87 28.80 16.76
N GLY A 660 11.22 29.61 15.92
CA GLY A 660 11.68 29.95 14.58
C GLY A 660 11.24 28.95 13.50
N GLY A 661 10.45 27.93 13.82
CA GLY A 661 9.99 26.90 12.88
C GLY A 661 10.97 25.73 12.73
N GLN A 662 10.67 24.83 11.78
CA GLN A 662 11.53 23.70 11.40
C GLN A 662 12.05 23.92 9.98
N GLU A 663 13.36 23.93 9.82
CA GLU A 663 13.96 23.91 8.48
C GLU A 663 13.75 22.55 7.80
N THR A 664 13.48 22.58 6.49
CA THR A 664 13.26 21.39 5.66
C THR A 664 13.74 21.66 4.23
N ILE A 665 13.86 20.57 3.44
CA ILE A 665 14.23 20.63 2.04
C ILE A 665 12.95 20.44 1.20
N VAL A 666 12.70 21.35 0.26
CA VAL A 666 11.48 21.38 -0.54
C VAL A 666 11.80 21.30 -2.02
N GLY A 667 10.96 20.63 -2.78
CA GLY A 667 10.96 20.67 -4.23
C GLY A 667 10.48 22.03 -4.78
N ALA A 668 10.68 22.25 -6.07
CA ALA A 668 10.20 23.45 -6.76
C ALA A 668 8.67 23.51 -6.75
N GLN A 669 8.11 24.70 -6.48
CA GLN A 669 6.66 24.92 -6.58
C GLN A 669 6.15 24.66 -8.00
N LEU A 670 5.02 23.99 -8.11
CA LEU A 670 4.40 23.67 -9.39
C LEU A 670 3.34 24.72 -9.76
N SER A 671 3.33 25.12 -11.03
CA SER A 671 2.27 25.96 -11.60
C SER A 671 0.98 25.17 -11.85
N ASN A 672 -0.15 25.87 -12.04
CA ASN A 672 -1.48 25.29 -12.26
C ASN A 672 -1.60 24.44 -13.55
N ASP A 673 -0.66 24.51 -14.45
CA ASP A 673 -0.58 23.63 -15.62
C ASP A 673 0.28 22.37 -15.37
N ARG A 674 0.86 22.27 -14.16
CA ARG A 674 1.65 21.10 -13.73
C ARG A 674 1.03 20.33 -12.56
N VAL A 675 0.10 20.92 -11.81
CA VAL A 675 -0.68 20.21 -10.79
C VAL A 675 -2.12 20.74 -10.78
N ARG A 676 -3.11 19.83 -10.95
CA ARG A 676 -4.53 20.17 -11.03
C ARG A 676 -5.43 19.12 -10.39
N ARG A 677 -6.54 19.58 -9.81
CA ARG A 677 -7.60 18.68 -9.33
C ARG A 677 -8.36 18.09 -10.51
N PHE A 678 -8.26 16.77 -10.68
CA PHE A 678 -8.89 16.03 -11.78
C PHE A 678 -10.31 15.60 -11.44
N LEU A 679 -10.59 15.20 -10.19
CA LEU A 679 -11.93 14.82 -9.77
C LEU A 679 -12.18 15.15 -8.30
N VAL A 680 -13.46 15.19 -7.94
CA VAL A 680 -13.96 15.23 -6.56
C VAL A 680 -15.01 14.14 -6.40
N GLY A 681 -14.86 13.29 -5.39
CA GLY A 681 -15.74 12.18 -5.08
C GLY A 681 -17.07 12.60 -4.43
N PRO A 682 -18.00 11.65 -4.21
CA PRO A 682 -19.22 11.90 -3.44
C PRO A 682 -18.89 12.19 -1.96
N SER A 683 -19.86 12.76 -1.23
CA SER A 683 -19.68 13.05 0.19
C SER A 683 -19.35 11.80 1.01
N GLY A 684 -18.47 11.94 1.98
CA GLY A 684 -18.09 10.88 2.94
C GLY A 684 -17.30 9.73 2.33
N CYS A 685 -16.77 9.87 1.11
CA CYS A 685 -15.94 8.85 0.50
C CYS A 685 -14.46 9.12 0.74
N GLU A 686 -13.68 8.07 0.59
CA GLU A 686 -12.29 8.10 0.19
C GLU A 686 -12.19 7.90 -1.33
N ILE A 687 -11.19 8.51 -1.98
CA ILE A 687 -10.82 8.26 -3.37
C ILE A 687 -9.51 7.51 -3.38
N THR A 688 -9.53 6.27 -3.87
CA THR A 688 -8.40 5.37 -3.82
C THR A 688 -8.30 4.51 -5.08
N GLY A 689 -7.22 3.75 -5.21
CA GLY A 689 -6.97 2.84 -6.33
C GLY A 689 -7.10 3.51 -7.69
N VAL A 690 -6.05 3.51 -8.48
CA VAL A 690 -6.06 4.10 -9.81
C VAL A 690 -5.27 3.24 -10.80
N THR A 691 -5.86 3.02 -11.97
CA THR A 691 -5.16 2.38 -13.11
C THR A 691 -5.73 2.90 -14.43
N ILE A 692 -4.96 2.78 -15.51
CA ILE A 692 -5.35 3.27 -16.84
C ILE A 692 -5.12 2.18 -17.88
N THR A 693 -5.96 2.13 -18.92
CA THR A 693 -5.70 1.23 -20.07
C THR A 693 -4.44 1.67 -20.82
N PRO A 694 -3.67 0.74 -21.44
CA PRO A 694 -2.42 1.07 -22.15
C PRO A 694 -2.54 2.07 -23.29
N ASP A 695 -3.73 2.28 -23.85
CA ASP A 695 -4.03 3.34 -24.84
C ASP A 695 -4.40 4.69 -24.18
N TYR A 696 -4.33 4.77 -22.85
CA TYR A 696 -4.62 5.96 -22.04
C TYR A 696 -6.03 6.54 -22.18
N LYS A 697 -7.01 5.77 -22.68
CA LYS A 697 -8.35 6.27 -22.99
C LYS A 697 -9.40 5.97 -21.91
N ALA A 698 -9.11 5.06 -20.99
CA ALA A 698 -9.99 4.75 -19.87
C ALA A 698 -9.19 4.67 -18.58
N ILE A 699 -9.51 5.54 -17.62
CA ILE A 699 -8.95 5.50 -16.27
C ILE A 699 -9.98 4.96 -15.30
N PHE A 700 -9.57 4.05 -14.42
CA PHE A 700 -10.39 3.45 -13.38
C PHE A 700 -9.98 4.06 -12.05
N VAL A 701 -10.98 4.33 -11.20
CA VAL A 701 -10.79 4.88 -9.85
C VAL A 701 -11.76 4.19 -8.92
N ASN A 702 -11.35 3.91 -7.70
CA ASN A 702 -12.17 3.34 -6.65
C ASN A 702 -12.73 4.41 -5.71
N VAL A 703 -13.91 4.13 -5.18
CA VAL A 703 -14.63 4.96 -4.22
C VAL A 703 -14.96 4.10 -3.02
N GLN A 704 -14.32 4.35 -1.90
CA GLN A 704 -14.60 3.68 -0.64
C GLN A 704 -15.72 4.39 0.12
N HIS A 705 -16.45 3.68 0.96
CA HIS A 705 -17.46 4.12 1.94
C HIS A 705 -18.25 5.40 1.58
N PRO A 706 -18.79 5.53 0.35
CA PRO A 706 -19.49 6.74 -0.03
C PRO A 706 -20.69 6.99 0.87
N GLY A 707 -20.98 8.28 1.14
CA GLY A 707 -22.13 8.69 1.90
C GLY A 707 -23.41 8.84 1.06
N GLY A 708 -24.49 9.26 1.71
CA GLY A 708 -25.75 9.59 1.08
C GLY A 708 -26.40 8.39 0.36
N ALA A 709 -26.67 8.52 -0.92
CA ALA A 709 -27.26 7.47 -1.76
C ALA A 709 -26.42 7.18 -3.01
N TRP A 710 -25.12 7.46 -2.99
CA TRP A 710 -24.24 7.16 -4.10
C TRP A 710 -23.97 5.63 -4.15
N PRO A 711 -23.95 4.97 -5.35
CA PRO A 711 -24.06 5.56 -6.70
C PRO A 711 -25.50 5.66 -7.23
N ALA A 712 -26.54 5.35 -6.46
CA ALA A 712 -27.94 5.33 -6.92
C ALA A 712 -28.42 6.71 -7.41
N ASN A 713 -27.95 7.79 -6.82
CA ASN A 713 -28.29 9.16 -7.23
C ASN A 713 -27.62 9.62 -8.54
N GLN A 714 -26.65 8.86 -9.05
CA GLN A 714 -25.89 9.19 -10.26
C GLN A 714 -25.92 8.10 -11.33
N SER A 715 -26.52 6.95 -11.05
CA SER A 715 -26.60 5.80 -11.95
C SER A 715 -27.98 5.20 -12.00
N THR A 716 -28.59 5.12 -13.19
CA THR A 716 -29.90 4.50 -13.39
C THR A 716 -29.91 3.02 -13.05
N ARG A 717 -28.82 2.29 -13.27
CA ARG A 717 -28.67 0.89 -12.85
C ARG A 717 -28.82 0.78 -11.34
N TYR A 718 -28.04 1.53 -10.58
CA TYR A 718 -28.01 1.40 -9.12
C TYR A 718 -29.24 2.00 -8.45
N SER A 719 -29.90 3.01 -9.04
CA SER A 719 -31.17 3.52 -8.52
C SER A 719 -32.29 2.49 -8.57
N ALA A 720 -32.22 1.52 -9.48
CA ALA A 720 -33.16 0.41 -9.54
C ALA A 720 -32.92 -0.67 -8.47
N LEU A 721 -31.70 -0.72 -7.89
CA LEU A 721 -31.32 -1.71 -6.88
C LEU A 721 -31.58 -1.23 -5.44
N GLY A 722 -31.73 0.09 -5.23
CA GLY A 722 -31.98 0.68 -3.92
C GLY A 722 -31.31 2.03 -3.72
N LYS A 723 -31.13 2.44 -2.47
CA LYS A 723 -30.51 3.71 -2.08
C LYS A 723 -29.40 3.56 -1.06
N VAL A 724 -29.07 2.34 -0.63
CA VAL A 724 -27.93 2.09 0.26
C VAL A 724 -26.65 2.48 -0.47
N PRO A 725 -25.78 3.28 0.15
CA PRO A 725 -24.49 3.61 -0.44
C PRO A 725 -23.68 2.36 -0.74
N ARG A 726 -22.88 2.39 -1.80
CA ARG A 726 -22.06 1.24 -2.21
C ARG A 726 -20.68 1.70 -2.63
N SER A 727 -19.67 1.16 -2.00
CA SER A 727 -18.31 1.22 -2.53
C SER A 727 -18.27 0.66 -3.96
N ALA A 728 -17.51 1.31 -4.85
CA ALA A 728 -17.57 0.95 -6.28
C ALA A 728 -16.32 1.38 -7.04
N THR A 729 -16.06 0.69 -8.15
CA THR A 729 -15.13 1.10 -9.19
C THR A 729 -15.83 1.90 -10.25
N VAL A 730 -15.30 3.06 -10.60
CA VAL A 730 -15.76 3.89 -11.70
C VAL A 730 -14.76 3.86 -12.85
N VAL A 731 -15.25 4.02 -14.07
CA VAL A 731 -14.44 4.25 -15.26
C VAL A 731 -14.74 5.63 -15.83
N ILE A 732 -13.68 6.38 -16.12
CA ILE A 732 -13.74 7.73 -16.68
C ILE A 732 -13.12 7.69 -18.07
N THR A 733 -13.81 8.25 -19.06
CA THR A 733 -13.34 8.37 -20.43
C THR A 733 -13.60 9.77 -20.96
N ARG A 734 -12.91 10.17 -22.01
CA ARG A 734 -13.21 11.44 -22.70
C ARG A 734 -14.33 11.24 -23.71
N LYS A 735 -15.21 12.23 -23.83
CA LYS A 735 -16.33 12.21 -24.78
C LYS A 735 -15.87 12.26 -26.23
N ASP A 736 -14.71 12.85 -26.50
CA ASP A 736 -14.07 12.90 -27.82
C ASP A 736 -13.22 11.66 -28.16
N GLY A 737 -13.13 10.69 -27.22
CA GLY A 737 -12.33 9.47 -27.39
C GLY A 737 -10.82 9.67 -27.31
N GLY A 738 -10.35 10.83 -26.88
CA GLY A 738 -8.94 11.14 -26.67
C GLY A 738 -8.36 10.53 -25.39
N PRO A 739 -7.03 10.61 -25.20
CA PRO A 739 -6.36 10.12 -24.01
C PRO A 739 -6.69 10.98 -22.78
N ILE A 740 -6.80 10.34 -21.62
CA ILE A 740 -7.00 10.98 -20.31
C ILE A 740 -5.86 11.96 -20.04
N ALA A 741 -6.17 13.17 -19.59
CA ALA A 741 -5.22 14.25 -19.30
C ALA A 741 -4.30 14.65 -20.50
N GLY A 742 -4.56 14.10 -21.69
CA GLY A 742 -3.88 14.48 -22.92
C GLY A 742 -4.49 15.71 -23.58
N GLU A 743 -3.85 16.20 -24.64
CA GLU A 743 -4.38 17.29 -25.47
C GLU A 743 -5.70 16.87 -26.13
N ALA A 744 -6.58 17.85 -26.36
CA ALA A 744 -7.81 17.60 -27.11
C ALA A 744 -7.45 17.14 -28.54
N LEU A 745 -8.13 16.10 -29.02
CA LEU A 745 -8.04 15.76 -30.43
C LEU A 745 -8.61 16.94 -31.22
N GLU A 746 -7.84 17.50 -32.16
CA GLU A 746 -8.37 18.47 -33.10
C GLU A 746 -9.55 17.82 -33.83
N GLN A 747 -10.72 18.45 -33.78
CA GLN A 747 -11.88 17.99 -34.53
C GLN A 747 -11.50 18.13 -36.01
N ALA A 748 -11.33 17.00 -36.70
CA ALA A 748 -11.04 16.94 -38.13
C ALA A 748 -12.24 17.38 -38.97
#